data_dcc76c37496e019968df210a83895868
#
_entry.id   dcc76c37496e019968df210a83895868
#
_cell.length_a   1.000
_cell.length_b   1.000
_cell.length_c   1.000
_cell.angle_alpha   90.00
_cell.angle_beta   90.00
_cell.angle_gamma   90.00
#
_symmetry.space_group_name_H-M   'P 1'
#
loop_
_entity.id
_entity.type
_entity.pdbx_description
1 polymer ?
#
loop_
_entity_poly.entity_id
_entity_poly.type
_entity_poly.pdbx_seq_one_letter_code
_entity_poly.pdbx_strand_id
1 'polypeptide(L)'
;MKAKWFSMTLIVIMLVIAVVPTVGAAPAAAGNPADEVIFLGANTDNPSHPLGNAQNALKLKGLEAKMNGKANGPVAEVAHGQFVELEREGEDSIWTVIAEFGPNDHPAPILFSGIPGPLHNEIPEPDRSVDNTTIWAPDFNESYYENLLFSEAPGAVSMRNFYIEESSNRYTVNGDVTNWVQVPYNAAAYGRNYCGSIVCAQTWVFVNHSIDAWYNAQIAGGMTTAQINDYLAQFDVWDRYDIDGDGNFNEPDGYIDHFQSVHAGEGEETGGGAQGSDAIWSHRWYAYYSANGPDGIGPSGYGGVRVGNSNYWIGDYTVEPENGGIGVFTHEFGHDLGLPDLYDTSGNVGGAENSTGFWTLYSSGSYGSTGNPAAGIGSKPIPMSAYEKIFLGWSNYEIYNYNQKASTKLGPSNYNTKQAQQLVVLLPDKNVEFPVGDPYSGDFFYFSGSGNNLDNTMTRSMTLPAGTPSLTAKVKYDIETDWDYAYLTVNGTSVETNLSTTTNPFGQNFGYGITDNSGGAWVDLTADLSSFAGQTVTIGFRYWTDGAVANPGFFMDDIAISGQSLDDAETDPGWAYNGFIRTGSTVTLSFFNAYFAEFRTYKGYDDGLRTGPYNFGFLDNPALGNWVEHFPYQDGLLVWYYDTSFEDNNVGANCAGGRCGGLYLPVDAHPDLMLRPDNGQVWRPRVQSYDSTFGLEKTDVVCLHMNSVEQCYGGLPANPKFDDTQSYWFPPDASIGHNGWASVPLPGVGVTIRVASVSAQGNFMQVHLNK
;
A
#
# COMPACT_ATOMS: atom_id res chain seq x y z
N MET A 1 19.11 41.52 -15.45
CA MET A 1 18.75 40.13 -15.68
C MET A 1 19.02 39.40 -14.39
N LYS A 2 18.00 39.15 -13.58
CA LYS A 2 18.11 38.43 -12.29
C LYS A 2 17.44 37.08 -12.47
N ALA A 3 18.23 36.01 -12.35
CA ALA A 3 17.71 34.66 -12.31
C ALA A 3 16.92 34.45 -11.02
N LYS A 4 15.68 33.98 -11.12
CA LYS A 4 14.87 33.56 -9.98
C LYS A 4 15.18 32.07 -9.74
N TRP A 5 15.66 31.79 -8.56
CA TRP A 5 15.76 30.42 -8.02
C TRP A 5 14.37 30.03 -7.54
N PHE A 6 13.86 28.93 -8.03
CA PHE A 6 12.72 28.25 -7.45
C PHE A 6 13.25 27.39 -6.27
N SER A 7 12.87 27.74 -5.07
CA SER A 7 13.03 26.87 -3.91
C SER A 7 11.78 25.99 -3.83
N MET A 8 11.93 24.74 -4.08
CA MET A 8 10.95 23.73 -3.72
C MET A 8 11.10 23.51 -2.21
N THR A 9 10.16 23.98 -1.42
CA THR A 9 10.13 23.76 0.02
C THR A 9 9.19 22.59 0.27
N LEU A 10 9.77 21.45 0.59
CA LEU A 10 9.08 20.29 1.14
C LEU A 10 8.58 20.69 2.54
N ILE A 11 7.27 20.72 2.76
CA ILE A 11 6.69 20.95 4.09
C ILE A 11 6.53 19.59 4.77
N VAL A 12 7.40 19.36 5.73
CA VAL A 12 7.35 18.26 6.68
C VAL A 12 6.38 18.66 7.79
N ILE A 13 5.44 17.80 8.11
CA ILE A 13 4.63 17.83 9.34
C ILE A 13 5.55 18.12 10.54
N MET A 14 5.16 19.05 11.39
CA MET A 14 5.92 19.46 12.59
C MET A 14 6.29 18.25 13.46
N LEU A 15 7.48 17.71 13.25
CA LEU A 15 8.19 16.91 14.24
C LEU A 15 9.28 17.81 14.86
N VAL A 16 9.31 17.85 16.16
CA VAL A 16 10.40 18.49 16.94
C VAL A 16 11.70 17.82 16.54
N ILE A 17 12.54 18.52 15.78
CA ILE A 17 13.86 18.04 15.37
C ILE A 17 14.81 18.17 16.57
N ALA A 18 15.17 17.03 17.15
CA ALA A 18 16.42 16.93 17.92
C ALA A 18 17.57 16.87 16.91
N VAL A 19 18.43 17.87 16.92
CA VAL A 19 19.62 17.96 16.08
C VAL A 19 20.59 16.85 16.47
N VAL A 20 20.72 15.83 15.63
CA VAL A 20 21.82 14.85 15.71
C VAL A 20 22.92 15.31 14.74
N PRO A 21 24.19 15.37 15.14
CA PRO A 21 25.26 15.79 14.26
C PRO A 21 25.48 14.78 13.14
N THR A 22 25.49 15.27 11.91
CA THR A 22 25.84 14.48 10.72
C THR A 22 27.30 14.04 10.81
N VAL A 23 27.49 12.75 11.01
CA VAL A 23 28.77 12.10 10.70
C VAL A 23 28.73 11.82 9.18
N GLY A 24 29.68 12.35 8.44
CA GLY A 24 29.78 12.16 7.00
C GLY A 24 29.86 10.67 6.66
N ALA A 25 28.96 10.20 5.83
CA ALA A 25 28.99 8.85 5.30
C ALA A 25 30.20 8.69 4.38
N ALA A 26 31.02 7.68 4.65
CA ALA A 26 31.98 7.17 3.69
C ALA A 26 31.20 6.54 2.50
N PRO A 27 31.79 6.52 1.26
CA PRO A 27 31.12 5.87 0.13
C PRO A 27 30.84 4.41 0.49
N ALA A 28 29.61 3.97 0.35
CA ALA A 28 29.20 2.59 0.56
C ALA A 28 30.02 1.69 -0.36
N ALA A 29 30.73 0.72 0.23
CA ALA A 29 31.24 -0.42 -0.53
C ALA A 29 30.03 -1.15 -1.14
N ALA A 30 30.18 -1.72 -2.32
CA ALA A 30 29.16 -2.49 -3.02
C ALA A 30 28.47 -3.44 -2.02
N GLY A 31 27.20 -3.19 -1.77
CA GLY A 31 26.43 -3.90 -0.76
C GLY A 31 26.35 -5.37 -1.08
N ASN A 32 26.57 -6.19 -0.08
CA ASN A 32 26.34 -7.62 -0.16
C ASN A 32 24.82 -7.83 -0.27
N PRO A 33 24.27 -8.65 -1.19
CA PRO A 33 22.83 -8.93 -1.28
C PRO A 33 22.21 -9.46 0.02
N ALA A 34 23.04 -9.86 0.97
CA ALA A 34 22.64 -10.25 2.31
C ALA A 34 22.25 -9.07 3.23
N ASP A 35 22.66 -7.87 2.91
CA ASP A 35 22.09 -6.68 3.52
C ASP A 35 20.81 -6.40 2.75
N GLU A 36 19.67 -6.92 3.20
CA GLU A 36 18.38 -6.35 2.78
C GLU A 36 18.54 -4.85 2.82
N VAL A 37 18.34 -4.22 1.69
CA VAL A 37 18.56 -2.78 1.50
C VAL A 37 17.91 -2.05 2.65
N ILE A 38 18.71 -1.37 3.47
CA ILE A 38 18.19 -0.50 4.52
C ILE A 38 17.58 0.69 3.80
N PHE A 39 16.26 0.67 3.65
CA PHE A 39 15.52 1.74 3.03
C PHE A 39 15.66 3.03 3.84
N LEU A 40 16.29 4.02 3.27
CA LEU A 40 16.39 5.38 3.82
C LEU A 40 15.40 6.27 3.08
N GLY A 41 14.12 6.18 3.42
CA GLY A 41 13.06 6.99 2.81
C GLY A 41 11.77 6.19 2.62
N ALA A 42 10.72 6.80 2.11
CA ALA A 42 9.51 6.09 1.69
C ALA A 42 9.85 5.26 0.44
N ASN A 43 10.12 3.99 0.64
CA ASN A 43 10.52 3.05 -0.40
C ASN A 43 9.45 1.96 -0.50
N THR A 44 8.41 2.26 -1.27
CA THR A 44 7.36 1.32 -1.61
C THR A 44 7.55 0.86 -3.05
N ASP A 45 7.31 -0.40 -3.31
CA ASP A 45 7.17 -0.98 -4.64
C ASP A 45 5.73 -0.82 -5.19
N ASN A 46 4.86 -0.15 -4.45
CA ASN A 46 3.53 0.27 -4.89
C ASN A 46 3.35 1.79 -4.71
N PRO A 47 4.02 2.64 -5.53
CA PRO A 47 3.89 4.08 -5.42
C PRO A 47 2.46 4.55 -5.64
N SER A 48 2.02 5.48 -4.82
CA SER A 48 0.66 6.01 -4.87
C SER A 48 0.38 6.83 -6.13
N HIS A 49 -0.88 6.87 -6.54
CA HIS A 49 -1.41 7.74 -7.57
C HIS A 49 -2.90 8.06 -7.26
N PRO A 50 -3.45 9.19 -7.77
CA PRO A 50 -4.77 9.68 -7.33
C PRO A 50 -5.92 8.68 -7.51
N LEU A 51 -5.96 7.97 -8.64
CA LEU A 51 -7.02 6.98 -8.89
C LEU A 51 -6.96 5.81 -7.90
N GLY A 52 -5.77 5.24 -7.68
CA GLY A 52 -5.56 4.15 -6.72
C GLY A 52 -5.90 4.57 -5.29
N ASN A 53 -5.51 5.78 -4.88
CA ASN A 53 -5.84 6.32 -3.57
C ASN A 53 -7.36 6.48 -3.38
N ALA A 54 -8.06 7.02 -4.38
CA ALA A 54 -9.51 7.16 -4.34
C ALA A 54 -10.20 5.79 -4.26
N GLN A 55 -9.80 4.84 -5.09
CA GLN A 55 -10.34 3.47 -5.08
C GLN A 55 -10.10 2.78 -3.74
N ASN A 56 -8.89 2.85 -3.18
CA ASN A 56 -8.57 2.25 -1.90
C ASN A 56 -9.42 2.82 -0.76
N ALA A 57 -9.63 4.14 -0.74
CA ALA A 57 -10.50 4.79 0.24
C ALA A 57 -11.96 4.29 0.15
N LEU A 58 -12.49 4.10 -1.07
CA LEU A 58 -13.81 3.52 -1.31
C LEU A 58 -13.85 2.04 -0.89
N LYS A 59 -12.79 1.28 -1.22
CA LYS A 59 -12.67 -0.14 -0.88
C LYS A 59 -12.71 -0.38 0.63
N LEU A 60 -11.96 0.40 1.40
CA LEU A 60 -11.97 0.30 2.87
C LEU A 60 -13.34 0.59 3.45
N LYS A 61 -14.05 1.64 2.97
CA LYS A 61 -15.44 1.94 3.36
C LYS A 61 -16.40 0.81 3.01
N GLY A 62 -16.26 0.25 1.81
CA GLY A 62 -17.07 -0.88 1.35
C GLY A 62 -16.86 -2.14 2.17
N LEU A 63 -15.62 -2.47 2.51
CA LEU A 63 -15.27 -3.61 3.36
C LEU A 63 -15.82 -3.44 4.78
N GLU A 64 -15.68 -2.26 5.36
CA GLU A 64 -16.27 -1.96 6.67
C GLU A 64 -17.79 -2.12 6.63
N ALA A 65 -18.45 -1.58 5.60
CA ALA A 65 -19.90 -1.73 5.41
C ALA A 65 -20.30 -3.21 5.27
N LYS A 66 -19.52 -4.01 4.53
CA LYS A 66 -19.73 -5.46 4.37
C LYS A 66 -19.57 -6.21 5.70
N MET A 67 -18.52 -5.95 6.46
CA MET A 67 -18.27 -6.57 7.76
C MET A 67 -19.35 -6.18 8.80
N ASN A 68 -19.89 -4.96 8.74
CA ASN A 68 -21.01 -4.51 9.56
C ASN A 68 -22.40 -4.94 9.05
N GLY A 69 -22.45 -5.74 7.95
CA GLY A 69 -23.70 -6.24 7.36
C GLY A 69 -24.55 -5.16 6.67
N LYS A 70 -23.96 -4.01 6.34
CA LYS A 70 -24.62 -2.89 5.62
C LYS A 70 -24.50 -2.98 4.11
N ALA A 71 -23.49 -3.68 3.59
CA ALA A 71 -23.30 -3.97 2.17
C ALA A 71 -23.34 -5.49 1.92
N ASN A 72 -23.89 -5.90 0.78
CA ASN A 72 -23.97 -7.29 0.38
C ASN A 72 -23.74 -7.38 -1.13
N GLY A 73 -23.03 -8.42 -1.57
CA GLY A 73 -22.73 -8.67 -2.98
C GLY A 73 -21.34 -8.18 -3.40
N PRO A 74 -21.01 -8.36 -4.69
CA PRO A 74 -19.67 -8.07 -5.23
C PRO A 74 -19.37 -6.58 -5.40
N VAL A 75 -20.41 -5.74 -5.50
CA VAL A 75 -20.27 -4.27 -5.65
C VAL A 75 -21.08 -3.57 -4.58
N ALA A 76 -20.55 -2.49 -4.03
CA ALA A 76 -21.23 -1.64 -3.05
C ALA A 76 -21.24 -0.18 -3.49
N GLU A 77 -22.40 0.49 -3.38
CA GLU A 77 -22.48 1.95 -3.41
C GLU A 77 -22.16 2.49 -2.01
N VAL A 78 -20.99 3.10 -1.85
CA VAL A 78 -20.48 3.59 -0.55
C VAL A 78 -20.82 5.06 -0.30
N ALA A 79 -21.12 5.79 -1.38
CA ALA A 79 -21.72 7.12 -1.38
C ALA A 79 -22.50 7.29 -2.68
N HIS A 80 -23.35 8.32 -2.78
CA HIS A 80 -24.19 8.52 -3.98
C HIS A 80 -23.37 8.63 -5.26
N GLY A 81 -23.53 7.64 -6.15
CA GLY A 81 -22.81 7.52 -7.41
C GLY A 81 -21.32 7.13 -7.23
N GLN A 82 -20.93 6.63 -6.07
CA GLN A 82 -19.58 6.09 -5.83
C GLN A 82 -19.67 4.61 -5.52
N PHE A 83 -19.22 3.82 -6.46
CA PHE A 83 -19.25 2.36 -6.38
C PHE A 83 -17.85 1.80 -6.12
N VAL A 84 -17.80 0.59 -5.55
CA VAL A 84 -16.56 -0.14 -5.34
C VAL A 84 -16.79 -1.64 -5.49
N GLU A 85 -15.91 -2.31 -6.20
CA GLU A 85 -15.91 -3.76 -6.32
C GLU A 85 -15.35 -4.39 -5.03
N LEU A 86 -16.12 -5.28 -4.39
CA LEU A 86 -15.76 -5.98 -3.15
C LEU A 86 -15.36 -7.43 -3.36
N GLU A 87 -15.64 -7.98 -4.53
CA GLU A 87 -15.35 -9.37 -4.90
C GLU A 87 -14.90 -9.42 -6.36
N ARG A 88 -13.61 -9.65 -6.59
CA ARG A 88 -13.09 -9.91 -7.93
C ARG A 88 -13.10 -11.41 -8.20
N GLU A 89 -13.89 -11.86 -9.14
CA GLU A 89 -14.04 -13.26 -9.51
C GLU A 89 -13.94 -13.44 -11.04
N GLY A 90 -13.55 -14.61 -11.49
CA GLY A 90 -13.44 -14.93 -12.92
C GLY A 90 -12.00 -15.19 -13.37
N GLU A 91 -11.72 -14.92 -14.63
CA GLU A 91 -10.39 -15.04 -15.23
C GLU A 91 -9.98 -13.70 -15.83
N ASP A 92 -8.86 -13.18 -15.39
CA ASP A 92 -8.28 -11.95 -15.97
C ASP A 92 -7.12 -12.29 -16.91
N SER A 93 -6.99 -11.49 -17.97
CA SER A 93 -5.96 -11.66 -18.98
C SER A 93 -4.82 -10.67 -18.75
N ILE A 94 -3.58 -11.19 -18.63
CA ILE A 94 -2.36 -10.40 -18.43
C ILE A 94 -1.61 -10.30 -19.75
N TRP A 95 -1.24 -9.09 -20.15
CA TRP A 95 -0.36 -8.86 -21.29
C TRP A 95 1.07 -8.59 -20.80
N THR A 96 1.97 -9.57 -21.05
CA THR A 96 3.36 -9.50 -20.59
C THR A 96 4.30 -9.17 -21.74
N VAL A 97 5.01 -8.04 -21.64
CA VAL A 97 6.05 -7.64 -22.59
C VAL A 97 7.43 -7.82 -21.97
N ILE A 98 8.28 -8.69 -22.57
CA ILE A 98 9.64 -8.91 -22.11
C ILE A 98 10.62 -8.04 -22.91
N ALA A 99 11.46 -7.24 -22.21
CA ALA A 99 12.29 -6.22 -22.83
C ALA A 99 13.73 -6.23 -22.31
N GLU A 100 14.71 -6.22 -23.24
CA GLU A 100 16.12 -6.11 -22.92
C GLU A 100 16.65 -4.71 -23.20
N PHE A 101 17.74 -4.34 -22.52
CA PHE A 101 18.30 -3.00 -22.61
C PHE A 101 19.26 -2.82 -23.79
N GLY A 102 19.29 -1.60 -24.31
CA GLY A 102 20.20 -1.22 -25.39
C GLY A 102 21.64 -0.92 -24.92
N PRO A 103 22.57 -0.75 -25.84
CA PRO A 103 23.96 -0.47 -25.51
C PRO A 103 24.27 0.99 -25.21
N ASN A 104 23.32 1.90 -25.45
CA ASN A 104 23.56 3.34 -25.40
C ASN A 104 23.22 3.94 -24.03
N ASP A 105 24.05 4.88 -23.59
CA ASP A 105 23.68 5.74 -22.47
C ASP A 105 22.57 6.73 -22.87
N HIS A 106 21.74 7.10 -21.90
CA HIS A 106 20.79 8.18 -22.08
C HIS A 106 21.54 9.53 -22.26
N PRO A 107 21.06 10.44 -23.14
CA PRO A 107 21.74 11.72 -23.37
C PRO A 107 21.78 12.66 -22.15
N ALA A 108 20.93 12.48 -21.16
CA ALA A 108 20.97 13.27 -19.92
C ALA A 108 22.07 12.74 -18.97
N PRO A 109 23.05 13.59 -18.55
CA PRO A 109 24.19 13.13 -17.76
C PRO A 109 23.86 12.46 -16.43
N ILE A 110 22.72 12.82 -15.83
CA ILE A 110 22.27 12.23 -14.56
C ILE A 110 21.92 10.73 -14.71
N LEU A 111 21.61 10.27 -15.91
CA LEU A 111 21.22 8.89 -16.25
C LEU A 111 22.35 8.13 -16.97
N PHE A 112 23.58 8.67 -17.00
CA PHE A 112 24.71 8.09 -17.66
C PHE A 112 25.44 7.10 -16.73
N SER A 113 25.63 5.84 -17.14
CA SER A 113 26.42 4.86 -16.38
C SER A 113 27.68 4.38 -17.11
N GLY A 114 27.66 4.36 -18.43
CA GLY A 114 28.72 3.76 -19.25
C GLY A 114 28.72 2.22 -19.25
N ILE A 115 27.67 1.60 -18.64
CA ILE A 115 27.51 0.13 -18.62
C ILE A 115 26.39 -0.22 -19.59
N PRO A 116 26.66 -0.89 -20.73
CA PRO A 116 25.64 -1.26 -21.71
C PRO A 116 24.75 -2.38 -21.19
N GLY A 117 23.58 -2.55 -21.78
CA GLY A 117 22.63 -3.63 -21.47
C GLY A 117 21.96 -3.50 -20.12
N PRO A 118 21.64 -4.60 -19.40
CA PRO A 118 21.93 -6.00 -19.81
C PRO A 118 21.05 -6.52 -20.96
N LEU A 119 21.54 -7.55 -21.64
CA LEU A 119 20.71 -8.38 -22.48
C LEU A 119 20.16 -9.55 -21.66
N HIS A 120 19.11 -10.21 -22.15
CA HIS A 120 18.62 -11.42 -21.50
C HIS A 120 19.62 -12.57 -21.58
N ASN A 121 19.54 -13.52 -20.64
CA ASN A 121 20.44 -14.67 -20.50
C ASN A 121 21.91 -14.29 -20.18
N GLU A 122 22.16 -13.12 -19.61
CA GLU A 122 23.50 -12.71 -19.17
C GLU A 122 23.73 -12.97 -17.67
N ILE A 123 22.71 -13.37 -16.91
CA ILE A 123 22.83 -13.75 -15.50
C ILE A 123 23.65 -15.03 -15.39
N PRO A 124 24.78 -15.00 -14.64
CA PRO A 124 25.66 -16.16 -14.55
C PRO A 124 25.00 -17.32 -13.76
N GLU A 125 25.28 -18.56 -14.17
CA GLU A 125 24.87 -19.73 -13.39
C GLU A 125 25.52 -19.70 -12.01
N PRO A 126 24.72 -19.71 -10.90
CA PRO A 126 25.26 -19.63 -9.55
C PRO A 126 25.96 -20.90 -9.10
N ASP A 127 27.06 -20.76 -8.35
CA ASP A 127 27.68 -21.88 -7.65
C ASP A 127 26.84 -22.27 -6.43
N ARG A 128 26.04 -23.32 -6.56
CA ARG A 128 25.12 -23.82 -5.55
C ARG A 128 25.79 -24.32 -4.26
N SER A 129 27.10 -24.31 -4.17
CA SER A 129 27.82 -24.57 -2.91
C SER A 129 27.93 -23.33 -2.01
N VAL A 130 27.71 -22.12 -2.57
CA VAL A 130 27.85 -20.84 -1.88
C VAL A 130 26.69 -19.88 -2.13
N ASP A 131 25.83 -20.17 -3.09
CA ASP A 131 24.67 -19.39 -3.48
C ASP A 131 23.44 -20.29 -3.66
N ASN A 132 22.49 -20.18 -2.75
CA ASN A 132 21.18 -20.86 -2.83
C ASN A 132 20.02 -19.86 -2.90
N THR A 133 20.30 -18.58 -3.20
CA THR A 133 19.30 -17.51 -3.27
C THR A 133 18.93 -17.15 -4.70
N THR A 134 19.89 -17.09 -5.60
CA THR A 134 19.69 -16.64 -6.98
C THR A 134 18.81 -17.61 -7.77
N ILE A 135 17.72 -17.09 -8.36
CA ILE A 135 16.94 -17.83 -9.36
C ILE A 135 17.69 -17.79 -10.68
N TRP A 136 17.84 -18.94 -11.32
CA TRP A 136 18.53 -19.06 -12.58
C TRP A 136 17.92 -20.14 -13.48
N ALA A 137 17.83 -19.81 -14.77
CA ALA A 137 17.47 -20.73 -15.82
C ALA A 137 18.45 -20.59 -17.01
N PRO A 138 18.68 -21.64 -17.78
CA PRO A 138 19.59 -21.57 -18.92
C PRO A 138 19.05 -20.71 -20.09
N ASP A 139 17.75 -20.44 -20.10
CA ASP A 139 17.09 -19.62 -21.13
C ASP A 139 15.80 -19.03 -20.57
N PHE A 140 15.77 -17.72 -20.37
CA PHE A 140 14.63 -16.93 -19.95
C PHE A 140 13.84 -16.47 -21.19
N ASN A 141 13.36 -17.41 -21.98
CA ASN A 141 12.56 -17.13 -23.18
C ASN A 141 11.06 -16.97 -22.86
N GLU A 142 10.27 -16.60 -23.87
CA GLU A 142 8.80 -16.50 -23.81
C GLU A 142 8.16 -17.70 -23.10
N SER A 143 8.52 -18.93 -23.49
CA SER A 143 7.96 -20.15 -22.92
C SER A 143 8.32 -20.35 -21.44
N TYR A 144 9.44 -19.79 -20.96
CA TYR A 144 9.78 -19.82 -19.55
C TYR A 144 8.74 -19.02 -18.75
N TYR A 145 8.45 -17.79 -19.16
CA TYR A 145 7.47 -16.94 -18.48
C TYR A 145 6.04 -17.44 -18.65
N GLU A 146 5.67 -17.97 -19.83
CA GLU A 146 4.36 -18.60 -19.98
C GLU A 146 4.13 -19.75 -19.00
N ASN A 147 5.17 -20.56 -18.77
CA ASN A 147 5.08 -21.62 -17.77
C ASN A 147 5.05 -21.10 -16.33
N LEU A 148 5.87 -20.06 -16.03
CA LEU A 148 5.94 -19.44 -14.71
C LEU A 148 4.60 -18.79 -14.34
N LEU A 149 3.99 -18.09 -15.29
CA LEU A 149 2.77 -17.32 -15.05
C LEU A 149 1.51 -18.18 -15.18
N PHE A 150 1.38 -18.96 -16.26
CA PHE A 150 0.09 -19.51 -16.67
C PHE A 150 0.00 -21.04 -16.66
N SER A 151 1.03 -21.77 -16.24
CA SER A 151 0.97 -23.24 -16.21
C SER A 151 -0.13 -23.76 -15.28
N GLU A 152 -1.00 -24.64 -15.83
CA GLU A 152 -1.99 -25.41 -15.06
C GLU A 152 -1.51 -26.84 -14.73
N ALA A 153 -0.27 -27.17 -15.06
CA ALA A 153 0.22 -28.54 -14.83
C ALA A 153 0.10 -28.92 -13.35
N PRO A 154 -0.36 -30.14 -13.04
CA PRO A 154 -0.52 -30.56 -11.65
C PRO A 154 0.79 -30.47 -10.88
N GLY A 155 0.81 -29.70 -9.79
CA GLY A 155 1.99 -29.45 -8.96
C GLY A 155 2.96 -28.40 -9.50
N ALA A 156 2.65 -27.71 -10.60
CA ALA A 156 3.40 -26.55 -11.03
C ALA A 156 3.21 -25.42 -10.01
N VAL A 157 4.31 -24.78 -9.64
CA VAL A 157 4.31 -23.53 -8.89
C VAL A 157 4.23 -22.40 -9.93
N SER A 158 3.02 -21.92 -10.20
CA SER A 158 2.74 -20.86 -11.16
C SER A 158 1.86 -19.80 -10.54
N MET A 159 1.84 -18.59 -11.11
CA MET A 159 0.94 -17.52 -10.67
C MET A 159 -0.53 -17.95 -10.81
N ARG A 160 -0.90 -18.57 -11.92
CA ARG A 160 -2.23 -19.13 -12.15
C ARG A 160 -2.65 -20.09 -11.04
N ASN A 161 -1.84 -21.09 -10.72
CA ASN A 161 -2.17 -22.08 -9.68
C ASN A 161 -2.20 -21.46 -8.28
N PHE A 162 -1.37 -20.46 -8.02
CA PHE A 162 -1.39 -19.72 -6.77
C PHE A 162 -2.74 -19.01 -6.59
N TYR A 163 -3.18 -18.21 -7.57
CA TYR A 163 -4.44 -17.48 -7.49
C TYR A 163 -5.67 -18.41 -7.49
N ILE A 164 -5.62 -19.56 -8.17
CA ILE A 164 -6.65 -20.60 -8.06
C ILE A 164 -6.78 -21.10 -6.61
N GLU A 165 -5.68 -21.37 -5.92
CA GLU A 165 -5.72 -21.83 -4.53
C GLU A 165 -6.16 -20.72 -3.59
N GLU A 166 -5.57 -19.52 -3.66
CA GLU A 166 -5.85 -18.39 -2.78
C GLU A 166 -7.31 -17.95 -2.85
N SER A 167 -7.88 -17.93 -4.05
CA SER A 167 -9.29 -17.59 -4.29
C SER A 167 -10.26 -18.75 -4.07
N SER A 168 -9.75 -19.97 -3.82
CA SER A 168 -10.55 -21.19 -3.80
C SER A 168 -11.33 -21.42 -5.11
N ASN A 169 -10.63 -21.24 -6.23
CA ASN A 169 -11.14 -21.37 -7.60
C ASN A 169 -12.23 -20.35 -7.99
N ARG A 170 -12.27 -19.18 -7.31
CA ARG A 170 -13.14 -18.07 -7.72
C ARG A 170 -12.48 -17.17 -8.75
N TYR A 171 -11.17 -17.08 -8.70
CA TYR A 171 -10.37 -16.20 -9.55
C TYR A 171 -9.16 -16.94 -10.12
N THR A 172 -8.77 -16.57 -11.30
CA THR A 172 -7.57 -17.08 -11.95
C THR A 172 -7.05 -16.07 -12.98
N VAL A 173 -5.82 -16.30 -13.43
CA VAL A 173 -5.19 -15.51 -14.46
C VAL A 173 -4.82 -16.35 -15.66
N ASN A 174 -4.83 -15.75 -16.83
CA ASN A 174 -4.31 -16.25 -18.09
C ASN A 174 -3.64 -15.11 -18.83
N GLY A 175 -3.04 -15.33 -19.98
CA GLY A 175 -2.45 -14.21 -20.70
C GLY A 175 -1.57 -14.64 -21.86
N ASP A 176 -0.74 -13.70 -22.29
CA ASP A 176 0.19 -13.87 -23.39
C ASP A 176 1.53 -13.19 -23.06
N VAL A 177 2.63 -13.85 -23.38
CA VAL A 177 4.00 -13.34 -23.21
C VAL A 177 4.60 -13.07 -24.58
N THR A 178 5.13 -11.87 -24.78
CA THR A 178 5.74 -11.52 -26.07
C THR A 178 7.15 -12.10 -26.20
N ASN A 179 7.72 -12.08 -27.41
CA ASN A 179 9.15 -12.28 -27.58
C ASN A 179 9.93 -11.07 -27.05
N TRP A 180 11.20 -11.28 -26.69
CA TRP A 180 12.09 -10.20 -26.26
C TRP A 180 12.14 -9.07 -27.29
N VAL A 181 11.95 -7.86 -26.81
CA VAL A 181 12.16 -6.62 -27.58
C VAL A 181 13.30 -5.83 -26.95
N GLN A 182 13.92 -4.92 -27.70
CA GLN A 182 15.05 -4.14 -27.18
C GLN A 182 14.68 -2.66 -27.08
N VAL A 183 14.83 -2.09 -25.87
CA VAL A 183 14.70 -0.65 -25.65
C VAL A 183 15.99 0.08 -26.02
N PRO A 184 15.95 1.40 -26.36
CA PRO A 184 17.10 2.09 -26.96
C PRO A 184 18.29 2.33 -26.01
N TYR A 185 18.07 2.38 -24.69
CA TYR A 185 19.10 2.76 -23.72
C TYR A 185 19.42 1.62 -22.75
N ASN A 186 20.52 1.78 -22.01
CA ASN A 186 20.93 0.87 -20.94
C ASN A 186 20.06 1.02 -19.69
N ALA A 187 20.19 0.10 -18.72
CA ALA A 187 19.35 0.03 -17.51
C ALA A 187 19.36 1.34 -16.71
N ALA A 188 20.50 2.02 -16.59
CA ALA A 188 20.59 3.28 -15.85
C ALA A 188 19.68 4.39 -16.37
N ALA A 189 19.29 4.33 -17.65
CA ALA A 189 18.35 5.28 -18.23
C ALA A 189 16.93 5.15 -17.64
N TYR A 190 16.62 4.03 -17.03
CA TYR A 190 15.27 3.68 -16.58
C TYR A 190 15.18 3.38 -15.08
N GLY A 191 16.19 2.70 -14.51
CA GLY A 191 16.16 2.21 -13.14
C GLY A 191 16.88 3.10 -12.11
N ARG A 192 17.78 4.00 -12.56
CA ARG A 192 18.58 4.80 -11.61
C ARG A 192 17.76 5.60 -10.63
N ASN A 193 18.09 5.50 -9.35
CA ASN A 193 17.45 6.17 -8.21
C ASN A 193 17.74 7.68 -8.14
N TYR A 194 17.68 8.40 -9.25
CA TYR A 194 18.02 9.83 -9.33
C TYR A 194 17.07 10.75 -8.57
N CYS A 195 15.84 10.29 -8.31
CA CYS A 195 14.83 11.04 -7.57
C CYS A 195 14.95 10.88 -6.04
N GLY A 196 15.82 10.00 -5.57
CA GLY A 196 16.01 9.71 -4.14
C GLY A 196 15.05 8.65 -3.59
N SER A 197 14.32 7.97 -4.45
CA SER A 197 13.50 6.79 -4.16
C SER A 197 13.98 5.62 -5.01
N ILE A 198 13.62 4.39 -4.64
CA ILE A 198 13.90 3.16 -5.42
C ILE A 198 13.08 3.08 -6.71
N VAL A 199 11.95 3.76 -6.79
CA VAL A 199 11.13 3.87 -8.00
C VAL A 199 11.05 5.33 -8.43
N CYS A 200 11.51 5.62 -9.66
CA CYS A 200 11.51 6.95 -10.24
C CYS A 200 10.70 6.95 -11.55
N ALA A 201 10.16 8.11 -11.92
CA ALA A 201 9.33 8.27 -13.13
C ALA A 201 10.01 7.87 -14.47
N GLN A 202 11.31 7.58 -14.47
CA GLN A 202 11.99 7.03 -15.65
C GLN A 202 11.54 5.60 -15.99
N THR A 203 10.96 4.87 -15.07
CA THR A 203 10.34 3.58 -15.36
C THR A 203 9.15 3.72 -16.32
N TRP A 204 8.44 4.86 -16.31
CA TRP A 204 7.40 5.16 -17.30
C TRP A 204 7.96 5.22 -18.72
N VAL A 205 9.20 5.70 -18.86
CA VAL A 205 9.88 5.73 -20.16
C VAL A 205 10.28 4.32 -20.60
N PHE A 206 10.63 3.43 -19.64
CA PHE A 206 10.85 2.01 -19.93
C PHE A 206 9.58 1.35 -20.47
N VAL A 207 8.45 1.54 -19.81
CA VAL A 207 7.14 1.06 -20.26
C VAL A 207 6.85 1.55 -21.68
N ASN A 208 6.96 2.87 -21.93
CA ASN A 208 6.74 3.44 -23.25
C ASN A 208 7.65 2.82 -24.33
N HIS A 209 8.96 2.74 -24.06
CA HIS A 209 9.91 2.21 -25.06
C HIS A 209 9.72 0.71 -25.32
N SER A 210 9.32 -0.06 -24.30
CA SER A 210 9.04 -1.50 -24.44
C SER A 210 7.84 -1.74 -25.35
N ILE A 211 6.76 -0.96 -25.13
CA ILE A 211 5.54 -1.02 -25.92
C ILE A 211 5.78 -0.56 -27.37
N ASP A 212 6.53 0.53 -27.56
CA ASP A 212 6.90 1.02 -28.87
C ASP A 212 7.73 0.00 -29.64
N ALA A 213 8.70 -0.62 -28.97
CA ALA A 213 9.52 -1.67 -29.57
C ALA A 213 8.67 -2.87 -30.00
N TRP A 214 7.75 -3.33 -29.14
CA TRP A 214 6.83 -4.40 -29.48
C TRP A 214 5.91 -4.02 -30.64
N TYR A 215 5.25 -2.85 -30.58
CA TYR A 215 4.35 -2.40 -31.64
C TYR A 215 5.06 -2.32 -33.00
N ASN A 216 6.24 -1.72 -33.04
CA ASN A 216 7.03 -1.60 -34.25
C ASN A 216 7.48 -2.98 -34.80
N ALA A 217 7.80 -3.93 -33.92
CA ALA A 217 8.11 -5.30 -34.32
C ALA A 217 6.89 -5.99 -34.95
N GLN A 218 5.69 -5.81 -34.41
CA GLN A 218 4.45 -6.36 -35.00
C GLN A 218 4.17 -5.77 -36.38
N ILE A 219 4.29 -4.46 -36.55
CA ILE A 219 4.12 -3.78 -37.85
C ILE A 219 5.16 -4.28 -38.83
N ALA A 220 6.45 -4.40 -38.44
CA ALA A 220 7.51 -4.94 -39.28
C ALA A 220 7.27 -6.42 -39.64
N GLY A 221 6.63 -7.18 -38.75
CA GLY A 221 6.19 -8.55 -38.97
C GLY A 221 4.99 -8.67 -39.91
N GLY A 222 4.38 -7.55 -40.31
CA GLY A 222 3.27 -7.49 -41.27
C GLY A 222 1.88 -7.41 -40.66
N MET A 223 1.75 -7.25 -39.34
CA MET A 223 0.47 -6.96 -38.73
C MET A 223 0.01 -5.55 -39.06
N THR A 224 -1.28 -5.38 -39.24
CA THR A 224 -1.92 -4.06 -39.38
C THR A 224 -2.34 -3.55 -38.01
N THR A 225 -2.49 -2.23 -37.86
CA THR A 225 -3.04 -1.63 -36.63
C THR A 225 -4.40 -2.22 -36.23
N ALA A 226 -5.24 -2.58 -37.20
CA ALA A 226 -6.52 -3.23 -36.92
C ALA A 226 -6.35 -4.62 -36.27
N GLN A 227 -5.40 -5.42 -36.76
CA GLN A 227 -5.10 -6.73 -36.17
C GLN A 227 -4.47 -6.58 -34.76
N ILE A 228 -3.67 -5.54 -34.56
CA ILE A 228 -3.13 -5.21 -33.23
C ILE A 228 -4.29 -4.81 -32.27
N ASN A 229 -5.24 -3.99 -32.74
CA ASN A 229 -6.42 -3.68 -31.94
C ASN A 229 -7.26 -4.93 -31.61
N ASP A 230 -7.47 -5.83 -32.57
CA ASP A 230 -8.19 -7.07 -32.33
C ASP A 230 -7.46 -7.98 -31.30
N TYR A 231 -6.12 -7.96 -31.32
CA TYR A 231 -5.30 -8.70 -30.35
C TYR A 231 -5.38 -8.07 -28.95
N LEU A 232 -5.31 -6.75 -28.83
CA LEU A 232 -5.31 -6.04 -27.54
C LEU A 232 -6.69 -6.03 -26.87
N ALA A 233 -7.77 -6.15 -27.62
CA ALA A 233 -9.15 -6.11 -27.10
C ALA A 233 -9.45 -7.16 -26.01
N GLN A 234 -8.71 -8.26 -25.96
CA GLN A 234 -8.89 -9.29 -24.94
C GLN A 234 -8.31 -8.91 -23.55
N PHE A 235 -7.54 -7.83 -23.50
CA PHE A 235 -6.88 -7.34 -22.28
C PHE A 235 -7.52 -6.05 -21.76
N ASP A 236 -8.69 -5.64 -22.29
CA ASP A 236 -9.47 -4.46 -21.88
C ASP A 236 -10.92 -4.92 -21.68
N VAL A 237 -11.22 -5.44 -20.49
CA VAL A 237 -12.52 -6.01 -20.11
C VAL A 237 -12.98 -5.60 -18.71
N TRP A 238 -12.15 -4.82 -17.99
CA TRP A 238 -12.37 -4.40 -16.62
C TRP A 238 -12.17 -2.89 -16.45
N ASP A 239 -13.24 -2.14 -16.15
CA ASP A 239 -13.16 -0.75 -15.68
C ASP A 239 -12.92 -0.73 -14.16
N ARG A 240 -11.64 -0.88 -13.74
CA ARG A 240 -11.29 -0.97 -12.32
C ARG A 240 -11.62 0.28 -11.51
N TYR A 241 -11.70 1.43 -12.16
CA TYR A 241 -11.92 2.71 -11.52
C TYR A 241 -13.34 3.24 -11.65
N ASP A 242 -14.24 2.47 -12.31
CA ASP A 242 -15.62 2.90 -12.57
C ASP A 242 -15.65 4.32 -13.17
N ILE A 243 -14.91 4.50 -14.28
CA ILE A 243 -14.60 5.83 -14.87
C ILE A 243 -15.87 6.56 -15.27
N ASP A 244 -16.89 5.84 -15.73
CA ASP A 244 -18.16 6.44 -16.12
C ASP A 244 -19.18 6.53 -14.96
N GLY A 245 -18.86 5.92 -13.79
CA GLY A 245 -19.60 6.04 -12.54
C GLY A 245 -20.93 5.28 -12.50
N ASP A 246 -21.05 4.20 -13.28
CA ASP A 246 -22.30 3.43 -13.38
C ASP A 246 -22.34 2.17 -12.47
N GLY A 247 -21.18 1.80 -11.88
CA GLY A 247 -21.02 0.65 -10.97
C GLY A 247 -20.87 -0.69 -11.68
N ASN A 248 -20.64 -0.70 -12.99
CA ASN A 248 -20.36 -1.88 -13.79
C ASN A 248 -18.86 -2.01 -14.06
N PHE A 249 -18.16 -2.77 -13.25
CA PHE A 249 -16.72 -2.99 -13.38
C PHE A 249 -16.34 -3.99 -14.50
N ASN A 250 -17.30 -4.67 -15.16
CA ASN A 250 -17.00 -5.68 -16.16
C ASN A 250 -17.25 -5.14 -17.57
N GLU A 251 -16.53 -4.10 -17.94
CA GLU A 251 -16.59 -3.46 -19.24
C GLU A 251 -15.26 -2.80 -19.63
N PRO A 252 -15.02 -2.56 -20.94
CA PRO A 252 -13.78 -1.94 -21.40
C PRO A 252 -13.79 -0.43 -21.16
N ASP A 253 -12.63 0.14 -20.76
CA ASP A 253 -12.43 1.58 -20.55
C ASP A 253 -11.38 2.20 -21.51
N GLY A 254 -10.75 1.37 -22.35
CA GLY A 254 -9.69 1.78 -23.29
C GLY A 254 -8.29 1.65 -22.74
N TYR A 255 -8.14 1.16 -21.50
CA TYR A 255 -6.85 0.77 -20.93
C TYR A 255 -6.71 -0.75 -20.91
N ILE A 256 -5.47 -1.21 -20.99
CA ILE A 256 -5.14 -2.63 -20.74
C ILE A 256 -5.26 -2.86 -19.24
N ASP A 257 -6.10 -3.81 -18.83
CA ASP A 257 -6.43 -4.09 -17.43
C ASP A 257 -5.20 -4.47 -16.61
N HIS A 258 -4.37 -5.38 -17.16
CA HIS A 258 -3.20 -5.93 -16.51
C HIS A 258 -2.03 -5.94 -17.49
N PHE A 259 -1.19 -4.92 -17.40
CA PHE A 259 0.05 -4.84 -18.15
C PHE A 259 1.24 -5.18 -17.27
N GLN A 260 2.04 -6.16 -17.70
CA GLN A 260 3.25 -6.60 -17.03
C GLN A 260 4.45 -6.43 -17.96
N SER A 261 5.55 -5.90 -17.43
CA SER A 261 6.79 -5.79 -18.18
C SER A 261 7.92 -6.51 -17.45
N VAL A 262 8.66 -7.38 -18.17
CA VAL A 262 9.84 -8.05 -17.61
C VAL A 262 11.08 -7.43 -18.22
N HIS A 263 12.00 -6.96 -17.40
CA HIS A 263 13.27 -6.41 -17.86
C HIS A 263 14.40 -7.43 -17.76
N ALA A 264 15.37 -7.38 -18.70
CA ALA A 264 16.56 -8.23 -18.68
C ALA A 264 17.45 -7.93 -17.46
N GLY A 265 18.17 -8.94 -16.98
CA GLY A 265 19.07 -8.87 -15.84
C GLY A 265 18.39 -8.97 -14.48
N GLU A 266 19.18 -8.82 -13.42
CA GLU A 266 18.72 -8.90 -12.04
C GLU A 266 18.02 -7.61 -11.62
N GLY A 267 17.01 -7.71 -10.72
CA GLY A 267 16.34 -6.57 -10.11
C GLY A 267 17.18 -5.91 -9.02
N GLU A 268 16.95 -4.61 -8.78
CA GLU A 268 17.66 -3.87 -7.73
C GLU A 268 17.41 -4.49 -6.35
N GLU A 269 16.22 -5.03 -6.07
CA GLU A 269 15.82 -5.68 -4.82
C GLU A 269 16.68 -6.91 -4.47
N THR A 270 17.36 -7.51 -5.47
CA THR A 270 18.33 -8.59 -5.27
C THR A 270 19.78 -8.14 -5.45
N GLY A 271 20.00 -6.81 -5.55
CA GLY A 271 21.32 -6.19 -5.67
C GLY A 271 21.68 -5.77 -7.09
N GLY A 272 20.80 -5.97 -8.08
CA GLY A 272 20.94 -5.44 -9.44
C GLY A 272 22.09 -6.02 -10.28
N GLY A 273 22.72 -7.10 -9.86
CA GLY A 273 23.82 -7.74 -10.57
C GLY A 273 24.94 -6.75 -10.95
N ALA A 274 25.29 -6.70 -12.24
CA ALA A 274 26.29 -5.78 -12.75
C ALA A 274 25.85 -4.31 -12.78
N GLN A 275 24.55 -4.04 -12.69
CA GLN A 275 23.95 -2.69 -12.76
C GLN A 275 23.85 -2.04 -11.37
N GLY A 276 23.78 -2.85 -10.29
CA GLY A 276 23.60 -2.34 -8.92
C GLY A 276 22.34 -1.49 -8.82
N SER A 277 22.43 -0.31 -8.22
CA SER A 277 21.32 0.65 -8.08
C SER A 277 20.90 1.36 -9.38
N ASP A 278 21.42 0.95 -10.52
CA ASP A 278 20.95 1.36 -11.85
C ASP A 278 19.95 0.34 -12.45
N ALA A 279 19.76 -0.81 -11.81
CA ALA A 279 18.71 -1.77 -12.17
C ALA A 279 17.33 -1.23 -11.79
N ILE A 280 16.30 -1.74 -12.44
CA ILE A 280 14.92 -1.43 -12.05
C ILE A 280 14.56 -2.27 -10.83
N TRP A 281 13.95 -1.65 -9.81
CA TRP A 281 13.30 -2.32 -8.69
C TRP A 281 11.92 -2.84 -9.13
N SER A 282 11.53 -4.06 -8.81
CA SER A 282 10.19 -4.59 -9.05
C SER A 282 9.13 -3.70 -8.41
N HIS A 283 8.07 -3.35 -9.15
CA HIS A 283 7.04 -2.47 -8.60
C HIS A 283 5.77 -2.48 -9.45
N ARG A 284 4.68 -2.04 -8.83
CA ARG A 284 3.44 -1.63 -9.49
C ARG A 284 3.29 -0.12 -9.46
N TRP A 285 2.90 0.53 -10.56
CA TRP A 285 2.57 1.94 -10.59
C TRP A 285 1.59 2.28 -11.73
N TYR A 286 1.29 3.60 -11.91
CA TYR A 286 0.49 4.13 -13.02
C TYR A 286 1.33 5.08 -13.86
N ALA A 287 1.48 4.79 -15.15
CA ALA A 287 2.33 5.56 -16.05
C ALA A 287 1.76 6.95 -16.33
N TYR A 288 2.56 7.99 -16.11
CA TYR A 288 2.23 9.39 -16.40
C TYR A 288 0.95 9.92 -15.74
N TYR A 289 0.56 9.43 -14.59
CA TYR A 289 -0.69 9.79 -13.91
C TYR A 289 -0.87 11.30 -13.63
N SER A 290 0.21 12.06 -13.51
CA SER A 290 0.21 13.50 -13.17
C SER A 290 0.67 14.39 -14.32
N ALA A 291 0.95 13.84 -15.49
CA ALA A 291 1.55 14.55 -16.61
C ALA A 291 0.95 14.11 -17.94
N ASN A 292 0.97 14.99 -18.91
CA ASN A 292 0.81 14.57 -20.30
C ASN A 292 1.95 13.63 -20.64
N GLY A 293 1.64 12.36 -20.84
CA GLY A 293 2.56 11.39 -21.42
C GLY A 293 2.93 11.79 -22.85
N PRO A 294 3.77 10.99 -23.52
CA PRO A 294 4.17 11.27 -24.92
C PRO A 294 2.98 11.40 -25.88
N ASP A 295 1.86 10.75 -25.57
CA ASP A 295 0.65 10.70 -26.39
C ASP A 295 -0.53 11.51 -25.83
N GLY A 296 -0.35 12.23 -24.74
CA GLY A 296 -1.37 13.04 -24.08
C GLY A 296 -1.90 12.40 -22.78
N ILE A 297 -3.15 12.72 -22.44
CA ILE A 297 -3.76 12.35 -21.14
C ILE A 297 -4.65 11.10 -21.18
N GLY A 298 -4.70 10.40 -22.29
CA GLY A 298 -5.50 9.17 -22.44
C GLY A 298 -7.02 9.35 -22.37
N PRO A 299 -7.79 8.25 -22.48
CA PRO A 299 -9.25 8.28 -22.45
C PRO A 299 -9.84 8.77 -21.12
N SER A 300 -9.26 8.37 -20.00
CA SER A 300 -9.70 8.75 -18.66
C SER A 300 -9.35 10.18 -18.26
N GLY A 301 -8.43 10.82 -18.98
CA GLY A 301 -7.87 12.14 -18.59
C GLY A 301 -6.76 12.05 -17.54
N TYR A 302 -6.30 10.86 -17.15
CA TYR A 302 -5.32 10.65 -16.08
C TYR A 302 -3.91 10.26 -16.57
N GLY A 303 -3.65 10.26 -17.87
CA GLY A 303 -2.36 9.93 -18.44
C GLY A 303 -2.31 8.52 -19.02
N GLY A 304 -1.17 7.86 -18.93
CA GLY A 304 -0.89 6.57 -19.55
C GLY A 304 -0.01 6.66 -20.78
N VAL A 305 0.29 5.51 -21.37
CA VAL A 305 1.06 5.34 -22.58
C VAL A 305 0.20 4.66 -23.62
N ARG A 306 0.10 5.23 -24.82
CA ARG A 306 -0.65 4.63 -25.92
C ARG A 306 0.17 3.52 -26.59
N VAL A 307 -0.46 2.41 -26.90
CA VAL A 307 0.18 1.30 -27.62
C VAL A 307 0.31 1.65 -29.12
N GLY A 308 1.38 2.34 -29.48
CA GLY A 308 1.64 2.83 -30.84
C GLY A 308 0.47 3.63 -31.40
N ASN A 309 -0.10 3.19 -32.55
CA ASN A 309 -1.27 3.82 -33.14
C ASN A 309 -2.58 3.03 -32.86
N SER A 310 -2.60 2.15 -31.87
CA SER A 310 -3.79 1.37 -31.48
C SER A 310 -4.83 2.27 -30.77
N ASN A 311 -5.96 1.67 -30.37
CA ASN A 311 -6.98 2.35 -29.56
C ASN A 311 -6.72 2.19 -28.07
N TYR A 312 -5.71 1.41 -27.65
CA TYR A 312 -5.48 0.98 -26.28
C TYR A 312 -4.34 1.74 -25.62
N TRP A 313 -4.47 1.92 -24.32
CA TRP A 313 -3.52 2.62 -23.46
C TRP A 313 -3.06 1.70 -22.32
N ILE A 314 -1.91 2.01 -21.74
CA ILE A 314 -1.44 1.45 -20.50
C ILE A 314 -1.41 2.54 -19.46
N GLY A 315 -2.19 2.38 -18.40
CA GLY A 315 -2.15 3.19 -17.20
C GLY A 315 -1.40 2.45 -16.11
N ASP A 316 -2.07 1.52 -15.44
CA ASP A 316 -1.48 0.62 -14.47
C ASP A 316 -0.50 -0.34 -15.12
N TYR A 317 0.62 -0.61 -14.44
CA TYR A 317 1.63 -1.56 -14.90
C TYR A 317 2.36 -2.19 -13.73
N THR A 318 2.88 -3.40 -13.93
CA THR A 318 3.92 -4.00 -13.09
C THR A 318 5.21 -4.17 -13.88
N VAL A 319 6.34 -4.18 -13.19
CA VAL A 319 7.64 -4.48 -13.79
C VAL A 319 8.46 -5.36 -12.87
N GLU A 320 9.03 -6.44 -13.43
CA GLU A 320 9.80 -7.45 -12.71
C GLU A 320 11.09 -7.78 -13.46
N PRO A 321 12.14 -8.31 -12.78
CA PRO A 321 13.39 -8.66 -13.41
C PRO A 321 13.32 -10.01 -14.11
N GLU A 322 14.28 -10.25 -15.02
CA GLU A 322 14.45 -11.49 -15.77
C GLU A 322 14.43 -12.73 -14.86
N ASN A 323 15.14 -12.68 -13.75
CA ASN A 323 15.20 -13.77 -12.77
C ASN A 323 14.27 -13.55 -11.57
N GLY A 324 13.23 -12.76 -11.74
CA GLY A 324 12.18 -12.63 -10.74
C GLY A 324 11.57 -13.99 -10.40
N GLY A 325 11.46 -14.29 -9.11
CA GLY A 325 10.76 -15.46 -8.65
C GLY A 325 9.26 -15.32 -8.82
N ILE A 326 8.57 -16.45 -8.94
CA ILE A 326 7.10 -16.45 -9.00
C ILE A 326 6.47 -15.70 -7.82
N GLY A 327 7.15 -15.65 -6.66
CA GLY A 327 6.71 -14.89 -5.51
C GLY A 327 6.65 -13.39 -5.75
N VAL A 328 7.64 -12.82 -6.46
CA VAL A 328 7.64 -11.40 -6.84
C VAL A 328 6.52 -11.12 -7.85
N PHE A 329 6.41 -11.92 -8.91
CA PHE A 329 5.32 -11.77 -9.88
C PHE A 329 3.92 -11.82 -9.26
N THR A 330 3.70 -12.72 -8.29
CA THR A 330 2.42 -12.82 -7.58
C THR A 330 2.19 -11.64 -6.63
N HIS A 331 3.25 -11.07 -6.06
CA HIS A 331 3.22 -9.91 -5.18
C HIS A 331 2.81 -8.65 -5.97
N GLU A 332 3.56 -8.32 -7.03
CA GLU A 332 3.29 -7.14 -7.86
C GLU A 332 1.89 -7.19 -8.49
N PHE A 333 1.51 -8.36 -9.00
CA PHE A 333 0.16 -8.54 -9.55
C PHE A 333 -0.94 -8.35 -8.51
N GLY A 334 -0.73 -8.70 -7.26
CA GLY A 334 -1.72 -8.45 -6.23
C GLY A 334 -1.81 -6.97 -5.84
N HIS A 335 -0.73 -6.18 -5.98
CA HIS A 335 -0.84 -4.71 -5.95
C HIS A 335 -1.70 -4.18 -7.08
N ASP A 336 -1.63 -4.81 -8.25
CA ASP A 336 -2.48 -4.49 -9.37
C ASP A 336 -3.97 -4.83 -9.10
N LEU A 337 -4.25 -5.79 -8.20
CA LEU A 337 -5.59 -6.05 -7.66
C LEU A 337 -5.96 -5.12 -6.48
N GLY A 338 -5.11 -4.16 -6.10
CA GLY A 338 -5.35 -3.15 -5.08
C GLY A 338 -4.88 -3.50 -3.67
N LEU A 339 -4.13 -4.59 -3.46
CA LEU A 339 -3.61 -4.95 -2.14
C LEU A 339 -2.43 -4.04 -1.74
N PRO A 340 -2.34 -3.60 -0.47
CA PRO A 340 -1.22 -2.80 0.01
C PRO A 340 -0.06 -3.66 0.48
N ASP A 341 1.13 -3.03 0.59
CA ASP A 341 2.23 -3.59 1.35
C ASP A 341 1.88 -3.79 2.82
N LEU A 342 2.32 -4.90 3.39
CA LEU A 342 2.18 -5.21 4.82
C LEU A 342 3.52 -5.29 5.53
N TYR A 343 4.61 -4.93 4.88
CA TYR A 343 5.91 -4.69 5.49
C TYR A 343 6.11 -3.20 5.84
N ASP A 344 7.21 -2.85 6.47
CA ASP A 344 7.56 -1.48 6.83
C ASP A 344 8.20 -0.75 5.65
N THR A 345 7.48 0.19 5.05
CA THR A 345 7.94 1.01 3.91
C THR A 345 8.67 2.28 4.34
N SER A 346 8.84 2.54 5.65
CA SER A 346 9.49 3.75 6.16
C SER A 346 11.02 3.67 6.21
N GLY A 347 11.58 2.49 5.94
CA GLY A 347 13.01 2.23 6.07
C GLY A 347 13.48 2.09 7.52
N ASN A 348 12.69 1.50 8.38
CA ASN A 348 13.06 1.23 9.77
C ASN A 348 14.36 0.44 9.88
N VAL A 349 15.15 0.80 10.89
CA VAL A 349 16.39 0.07 11.22
C VAL A 349 16.04 -1.36 11.66
N GLY A 350 16.67 -2.34 11.05
CA GLY A 350 16.45 -3.75 11.36
C GLY A 350 15.60 -4.49 10.32
N GLY A 351 15.28 -3.84 9.21
CA GLY A 351 14.56 -4.41 8.08
C GLY A 351 13.12 -3.91 7.95
N ALA A 352 12.53 -4.17 6.83
CA ALA A 352 11.20 -3.72 6.45
C ALA A 352 10.09 -4.71 6.80
N GLU A 353 10.40 -5.89 7.32
CA GLU A 353 9.39 -6.95 7.48
C GLU A 353 8.41 -6.68 8.62
N ASN A 354 8.83 -5.92 9.63
CA ASN A 354 8.14 -5.81 10.92
C ASN A 354 7.59 -7.17 11.42
N SER A 355 6.49 -7.22 12.17
CA SER A 355 5.97 -8.49 12.70
C SER A 355 5.26 -9.36 11.68
N THR A 356 4.98 -8.91 10.47
CA THR A 356 4.31 -9.73 9.45
C THR A 356 5.21 -10.81 8.86
N GLY A 357 6.51 -10.56 8.72
CA GLY A 357 7.51 -11.55 8.32
C GLY A 357 7.08 -12.41 7.12
N PHE A 358 7.20 -13.71 7.24
CA PHE A 358 6.74 -14.68 6.22
C PHE A 358 5.26 -15.08 6.33
N TRP A 359 4.45 -14.44 7.18
CA TRP A 359 3.04 -14.82 7.31
C TRP A 359 2.16 -14.38 6.15
N THR A 360 2.65 -13.51 5.28
CA THR A 360 1.89 -13.00 4.13
C THR A 360 2.78 -12.79 2.90
N LEU A 361 2.18 -12.92 1.72
CA LEU A 361 2.77 -12.57 0.44
C LEU A 361 3.26 -11.10 0.40
N TYR A 362 2.53 -10.19 1.07
CA TYR A 362 2.79 -8.73 1.06
C TYR A 362 3.82 -8.29 2.12
N SER A 363 4.71 -9.22 2.49
CA SER A 363 5.91 -8.98 3.27
C SER A 363 6.99 -9.96 2.77
N SER A 364 7.77 -10.59 3.65
CA SER A 364 8.82 -11.54 3.24
C SER A 364 8.30 -12.77 2.47
N GLY A 365 6.99 -13.00 2.45
CA GLY A 365 6.37 -14.13 1.76
C GLY A 365 6.54 -14.13 0.24
N SER A 366 6.78 -12.98 -0.40
CA SER A 366 7.15 -12.88 -1.82
C SER A 366 8.47 -13.58 -2.13
N TYR A 367 9.37 -13.65 -1.14
CA TYR A 367 10.65 -14.36 -1.24
C TYR A 367 10.61 -15.78 -0.66
N GLY A 368 9.43 -16.35 -0.43
CA GLY A 368 9.28 -17.75 -0.02
C GLY A 368 9.95 -18.71 -1.00
N SER A 369 10.33 -19.89 -0.54
CA SER A 369 11.08 -20.86 -1.33
C SER A 369 10.49 -22.27 -1.25
N THR A 370 10.78 -23.10 -2.23
CA THR A 370 10.53 -24.53 -2.17
C THR A 370 11.43 -25.25 -1.15
N GLY A 371 12.46 -24.58 -0.61
CA GLY A 371 13.51 -25.19 0.20
C GLY A 371 14.53 -25.99 -0.62
N ASN A 372 14.38 -26.06 -1.94
CA ASN A 372 15.38 -26.65 -2.83
C ASN A 372 16.50 -25.63 -3.11
N PRO A 373 17.76 -25.90 -2.72
CA PRO A 373 18.87 -24.98 -2.95
C PRO A 373 19.09 -24.58 -4.44
N ALA A 374 18.62 -25.41 -5.37
CA ALA A 374 18.74 -25.13 -6.80
C ALA A 374 17.66 -24.17 -7.31
N ALA A 375 16.58 -23.96 -6.55
CA ALA A 375 15.44 -23.13 -7.00
C ALA A 375 15.59 -21.65 -6.69
N GLY A 376 16.39 -21.27 -5.69
CA GLY A 376 16.50 -19.90 -5.20
C GLY A 376 15.35 -19.48 -4.25
N ILE A 377 15.48 -18.29 -3.68
CA ILE A 377 14.40 -17.64 -2.91
C ILE A 377 13.41 -16.98 -3.88
N GLY A 378 12.15 -16.76 -3.45
CA GLY A 378 11.08 -16.31 -4.36
C GLY A 378 10.53 -17.39 -5.29
N SER A 379 11.07 -18.63 -5.21
CA SER A 379 10.65 -19.73 -6.07
C SER A 379 9.30 -20.37 -5.68
N LYS A 380 8.74 -20.00 -4.53
CA LYS A 380 7.39 -20.39 -4.09
C LYS A 380 6.82 -19.30 -3.17
N PRO A 381 5.77 -18.60 -3.57
CA PRO A 381 5.12 -17.59 -2.73
C PRO A 381 4.52 -18.23 -1.48
N ILE A 382 4.60 -17.51 -0.36
CA ILE A 382 3.82 -17.81 0.83
C ILE A 382 2.39 -17.28 0.62
N PRO A 383 1.35 -17.98 1.07
CA PRO A 383 -0.03 -17.57 0.88
C PRO A 383 -0.39 -16.21 1.47
N MET A 384 -1.45 -15.65 0.92
CA MET A 384 -2.12 -14.46 1.44
C MET A 384 -2.67 -14.72 2.85
N SER A 385 -2.72 -13.67 3.67
CA SER A 385 -3.35 -13.67 4.97
C SER A 385 -4.88 -13.51 4.89
N ALA A 386 -5.52 -13.54 6.04
CA ALA A 386 -6.96 -13.33 6.18
C ALA A 386 -7.43 -12.01 5.58
N TYR A 387 -6.68 -10.92 5.80
CA TYR A 387 -7.03 -9.59 5.31
C TYR A 387 -7.10 -9.56 3.78
N GLU A 388 -6.05 -9.99 3.10
CA GLU A 388 -5.94 -9.93 1.65
C GLU A 388 -7.06 -10.75 0.97
N LYS A 389 -7.34 -11.95 1.51
CA LYS A 389 -8.43 -12.79 0.99
C LYS A 389 -9.82 -12.19 1.22
N ILE A 390 -10.04 -11.50 2.33
CA ILE A 390 -11.29 -10.77 2.58
C ILE A 390 -11.39 -9.53 1.70
N PHE A 391 -10.27 -8.82 1.51
CA PHE A 391 -10.17 -7.64 0.66
C PHE A 391 -10.59 -7.97 -0.79
N LEU A 392 -10.14 -9.11 -1.31
CA LEU A 392 -10.46 -9.57 -2.68
C LEU A 392 -11.79 -10.33 -2.78
N GLY A 393 -12.47 -10.60 -1.65
CA GLY A 393 -13.74 -11.32 -1.63
C GLY A 393 -13.62 -12.83 -1.74
N TRP A 394 -12.43 -13.39 -1.55
CA TRP A 394 -12.15 -14.81 -1.81
C TRP A 394 -12.36 -15.74 -0.62
N SER A 395 -12.53 -15.20 0.57
CA SER A 395 -12.62 -16.00 1.79
C SER A 395 -14.06 -16.22 2.27
N ASN A 396 -14.35 -17.41 2.77
CA ASN A 396 -15.52 -17.69 3.59
C ASN A 396 -15.17 -17.43 5.06
N TYR A 397 -15.86 -16.53 5.72
CA TYR A 397 -15.59 -16.14 7.10
C TYR A 397 -16.86 -16.11 7.96
N GLU A 398 -16.69 -16.25 9.28
CA GLU A 398 -17.75 -15.99 10.27
C GLU A 398 -17.42 -14.71 11.02
N ILE A 399 -18.43 -13.88 11.26
CA ILE A 399 -18.31 -12.60 11.99
C ILE A 399 -19.01 -12.70 13.33
N TYR A 400 -18.34 -12.25 14.39
CA TYR A 400 -18.89 -12.08 15.71
C TYR A 400 -18.51 -10.73 16.31
N ASN A 401 -19.37 -10.16 17.14
CA ASN A 401 -19.00 -8.98 17.94
C ASN A 401 -18.17 -9.41 19.16
N TYR A 402 -17.29 -8.55 19.64
CA TYR A 402 -16.39 -8.76 20.79
C TYR A 402 -17.08 -9.25 22.07
N ASN A 403 -18.38 -8.98 22.23
CA ASN A 403 -19.16 -9.36 23.41
C ASN A 403 -19.97 -10.66 23.22
N GLN A 404 -19.83 -11.34 22.11
CA GLN A 404 -20.49 -12.61 21.81
C GLN A 404 -19.62 -13.80 22.25
N LYS A 405 -20.30 -14.93 22.50
CA LYS A 405 -19.65 -16.22 22.71
C LYS A 405 -19.98 -17.12 21.54
N ALA A 406 -18.98 -17.78 21.00
CA ALA A 406 -19.15 -18.70 19.89
C ALA A 406 -18.25 -19.92 20.05
N SER A 407 -18.63 -20.97 19.34
CA SER A 407 -17.84 -22.19 19.19
C SER A 407 -17.92 -22.59 17.73
N THR A 408 -16.85 -22.32 17.00
CA THR A 408 -16.83 -22.54 15.55
C THR A 408 -15.67 -23.44 15.11
N LYS A 409 -15.76 -23.94 13.90
CA LYS A 409 -14.70 -24.71 13.25
C LYS A 409 -14.11 -23.91 12.12
N LEU A 410 -12.80 -23.71 12.15
CA LEU A 410 -12.05 -23.13 11.05
C LEU A 410 -11.46 -24.23 10.18
N GLY A 411 -11.67 -24.17 8.89
CA GLY A 411 -10.93 -24.92 7.89
C GLY A 411 -9.51 -24.36 7.74
N PRO A 412 -8.61 -25.06 7.04
CA PRO A 412 -7.31 -24.51 6.67
C PRO A 412 -7.45 -23.20 5.88
N SER A 413 -6.54 -22.26 6.10
CA SER A 413 -6.62 -20.91 5.48
C SER A 413 -6.34 -20.92 3.97
N ASN A 414 -5.66 -21.95 3.45
CA ASN A 414 -5.25 -22.00 2.05
C ASN A 414 -6.41 -22.18 1.05
N TYR A 415 -7.50 -22.84 1.44
CA TYR A 415 -8.61 -23.13 0.54
C TYR A 415 -9.95 -23.24 1.28
N ASN A 416 -11.01 -22.67 0.71
CA ASN A 416 -12.36 -22.72 1.29
C ASN A 416 -12.87 -24.16 1.37
N THR A 417 -13.46 -24.49 2.51
CA THR A 417 -14.11 -25.76 2.79
C THR A 417 -15.56 -25.51 3.19
N LYS A 418 -16.26 -26.52 3.68
CA LYS A 418 -17.57 -26.34 4.31
C LYS A 418 -17.51 -25.63 5.68
N GLN A 419 -16.33 -25.47 6.24
CA GLN A 419 -16.08 -24.67 7.45
C GLN A 419 -15.69 -23.26 7.00
N ALA A 420 -15.88 -22.27 7.88
CA ALA A 420 -15.31 -20.97 7.66
C ALA A 420 -13.78 -21.08 7.57
N GLN A 421 -13.19 -20.33 6.67
CA GLN A 421 -11.74 -20.23 6.53
C GLN A 421 -11.16 -19.30 7.60
N GLN A 422 -11.97 -18.32 8.03
CA GLN A 422 -11.55 -17.28 8.97
C GLN A 422 -12.65 -16.94 9.96
N LEU A 423 -12.23 -16.44 11.13
CA LEU A 423 -13.07 -15.85 12.16
C LEU A 423 -12.74 -14.35 12.24
N VAL A 424 -13.74 -13.50 12.10
CA VAL A 424 -13.62 -12.05 12.29
C VAL A 424 -14.33 -11.66 13.59
N VAL A 425 -13.64 -10.95 14.47
CA VAL A 425 -14.21 -10.43 15.71
C VAL A 425 -14.22 -8.91 15.67
N LEU A 426 -15.40 -8.33 15.49
CA LEU A 426 -15.59 -6.88 15.48
C LEU A 426 -15.40 -6.31 16.88
N LEU A 427 -14.58 -5.28 17.01
CA LEU A 427 -14.28 -4.59 18.25
C LEU A 427 -15.09 -3.27 18.36
N PRO A 428 -15.18 -2.64 19.55
CA PRO A 428 -15.64 -1.27 19.62
C PRO A 428 -14.73 -0.36 18.80
N ASP A 429 -15.30 0.66 18.17
CA ASP A 429 -14.52 1.64 17.44
C ASP A 429 -13.41 2.21 18.30
N LYS A 430 -12.23 2.33 17.72
CA LYS A 430 -11.06 2.93 18.35
C LYS A 430 -11.12 4.45 18.23
N ASN A 431 -11.28 5.13 19.35
CA ASN A 431 -11.26 6.59 19.38
C ASN A 431 -9.82 7.10 19.51
N VAL A 432 -9.40 7.93 18.57
CA VAL A 432 -8.08 8.55 18.55
C VAL A 432 -8.22 10.06 18.56
N GLU A 433 -7.48 10.71 19.45
CA GLU A 433 -7.42 12.17 19.52
C GLU A 433 -6.28 12.68 18.64
N PHE A 434 -6.62 13.62 17.76
CA PHE A 434 -5.66 14.30 16.87
C PHE A 434 -5.58 15.77 17.29
N PRO A 435 -4.38 16.31 17.53
CA PRO A 435 -4.22 17.74 17.74
C PRO A 435 -4.44 18.48 16.42
N VAL A 436 -5.33 19.47 16.44
CA VAL A 436 -5.64 20.31 15.27
C VAL A 436 -5.19 21.76 15.45
N GLY A 437 -4.62 22.07 16.61
CA GLY A 437 -4.09 23.38 16.97
C GLY A 437 -5.06 24.22 17.81
N ASP A 438 -4.59 25.37 18.28
CA ASP A 438 -5.35 26.19 19.21
C ASP A 438 -6.36 27.10 18.49
N PRO A 439 -7.53 27.42 19.10
CA PRO A 439 -8.46 28.44 18.65
C PRO A 439 -7.79 29.81 18.49
N TYR A 440 -8.39 30.71 17.71
CA TYR A 440 -7.99 32.12 17.70
C TYR A 440 -8.35 32.80 19.01
N SER A 441 -9.55 32.53 19.51
CA SER A 441 -10.03 33.02 20.82
C SER A 441 -10.81 31.91 21.54
N GLY A 442 -10.94 31.99 22.87
CA GLY A 442 -11.71 31.05 23.66
C GLY A 442 -11.20 29.61 23.66
N ASP A 443 -12.13 28.64 23.69
CA ASP A 443 -11.85 27.21 23.80
C ASP A 443 -12.25 26.40 22.53
N PHE A 444 -13.00 27.01 21.59
CA PHE A 444 -13.54 26.31 20.42
C PHE A 444 -13.35 27.10 19.11
N PHE A 445 -13.37 26.37 18.01
CA PHE A 445 -13.37 26.89 16.64
C PHE A 445 -14.06 25.90 15.69
N TYR A 446 -14.25 26.27 14.42
CA TYR A 446 -14.79 25.43 13.37
C TYR A 446 -13.68 24.84 12.53
N PHE A 447 -13.75 23.54 12.26
CA PHE A 447 -12.78 22.79 11.49
C PHE A 447 -13.46 22.06 10.32
N SER A 448 -12.88 22.19 9.13
CA SER A 448 -13.41 21.60 7.90
C SER A 448 -13.28 20.07 7.81
N GLY A 449 -12.51 19.45 8.68
CA GLY A 449 -11.93 18.13 8.42
C GLY A 449 -10.66 18.22 7.59
N SER A 450 -9.91 17.11 7.56
CA SER A 450 -8.73 16.89 6.74
C SER A 450 -8.87 15.50 6.09
N GLY A 451 -8.56 15.37 4.81
CA GLY A 451 -8.68 14.12 4.05
C GLY A 451 -8.87 14.37 2.57
N ASN A 452 -8.79 13.30 1.79
CA ASN A 452 -9.03 13.30 0.36
C ASN A 452 -10.52 13.08 0.04
N ASN A 453 -10.97 13.52 -1.13
CA ASN A 453 -12.35 13.38 -1.61
C ASN A 453 -13.40 13.96 -0.64
N LEU A 454 -13.12 15.09 -0.02
CA LEU A 454 -14.05 15.78 0.84
C LEU A 454 -14.92 16.74 0.03
N ASP A 455 -16.20 16.87 0.40
CA ASP A 455 -17.10 17.97 0.05
C ASP A 455 -17.87 18.36 1.30
N ASN A 456 -17.14 18.93 2.25
CA ASN A 456 -17.63 19.26 3.57
C ASN A 456 -18.25 20.66 3.59
N THR A 457 -19.35 20.82 4.30
CA THR A 457 -20.04 22.11 4.41
C THR A 457 -20.51 22.40 5.83
N MET A 458 -20.52 23.68 6.19
CA MET A 458 -21.33 24.18 7.29
C MET A 458 -22.19 25.37 6.81
N THR A 459 -23.47 25.38 7.15
CA THR A 459 -24.41 26.36 6.62
C THR A 459 -25.34 26.90 7.68
N ARG A 460 -25.76 28.16 7.52
CA ARG A 460 -26.73 28.81 8.40
C ARG A 460 -27.61 29.80 7.64
N SER A 461 -28.92 29.73 7.84
CA SER A 461 -29.86 30.69 7.26
C SER A 461 -29.99 31.89 8.18
N MET A 462 -29.91 33.10 7.60
CA MET A 462 -30.08 34.36 8.31
C MET A 462 -30.57 35.49 7.40
N THR A 463 -31.15 36.52 8.00
CA THR A 463 -31.49 37.76 7.26
C THR A 463 -30.36 38.77 7.40
N LEU A 464 -29.78 39.17 6.28
CA LEU A 464 -28.71 40.17 6.28
C LEU A 464 -29.26 41.57 6.58
N PRO A 465 -28.48 42.45 7.26
CA PRO A 465 -28.90 43.82 7.49
C PRO A 465 -29.01 44.59 6.17
N ALA A 466 -29.83 45.62 6.18
CA ALA A 466 -29.89 46.57 5.07
C ALA A 466 -28.61 47.43 5.01
N GLY A 467 -28.29 47.95 3.84
CA GLY A 467 -27.09 48.77 3.62
C GLY A 467 -25.96 48.01 2.97
N THR A 468 -24.79 48.01 3.55
CA THR A 468 -23.59 47.35 3.06
C THR A 468 -23.10 46.26 4.02
N PRO A 469 -23.83 45.15 4.15
CA PRO A 469 -23.38 44.08 5.03
C PRO A 469 -22.05 43.47 4.54
N SER A 470 -21.17 43.14 5.48
CA SER A 470 -19.92 42.44 5.24
C SER A 470 -19.80 41.28 6.21
N LEU A 471 -19.17 40.19 5.75
CA LEU A 471 -18.75 39.08 6.63
C LEU A 471 -17.27 39.26 6.96
N THR A 472 -16.93 39.01 8.22
CA THR A 472 -15.55 38.88 8.69
C THR A 472 -15.40 37.60 9.48
N ALA A 473 -14.24 36.97 9.40
CA ALA A 473 -13.88 35.82 10.22
C ALA A 473 -12.37 35.75 10.43
N LYS A 474 -11.94 35.09 11.48
CA LYS A 474 -10.55 34.62 11.62
C LYS A 474 -10.44 33.28 10.97
N VAL A 475 -9.48 33.09 10.09
CA VAL A 475 -9.24 31.81 9.41
C VAL A 475 -7.76 31.43 9.48
N LYS A 476 -7.53 30.14 9.60
CA LYS A 476 -6.20 29.52 9.44
C LYS A 476 -6.38 28.37 8.47
N TYR A 477 -5.49 28.22 7.52
CA TYR A 477 -5.62 27.17 6.51
C TYR A 477 -4.27 26.70 6.01
N ASP A 478 -4.27 25.42 5.64
CA ASP A 478 -3.21 24.73 4.93
C ASP A 478 -3.91 23.75 3.98
N ILE A 479 -3.95 24.14 2.71
CA ILE A 479 -4.78 23.55 1.65
C ILE A 479 -3.86 23.27 0.46
N GLU A 480 -3.98 22.14 -0.19
CA GLU A 480 -3.15 21.81 -1.34
C GLU A 480 -3.33 22.86 -2.44
N THR A 481 -2.22 23.50 -2.82
CA THR A 481 -2.23 24.65 -3.73
C THR A 481 -2.74 24.27 -5.12
N ASP A 482 -3.80 24.96 -5.57
CA ASP A 482 -4.42 24.80 -6.89
C ASP A 482 -5.18 23.47 -7.13
N TRP A 483 -5.19 22.53 -6.15
CA TRP A 483 -5.94 21.31 -6.20
C TRP A 483 -7.14 21.32 -5.26
N ASP A 484 -6.97 21.71 -4.00
CA ASP A 484 -8.00 21.80 -2.99
C ASP A 484 -8.45 23.22 -2.75
N TYR A 485 -9.72 23.40 -2.37
CA TYR A 485 -10.27 24.75 -2.19
C TYR A 485 -11.29 24.84 -1.05
N ALA A 486 -11.17 25.92 -0.25
CA ALA A 486 -12.23 26.35 0.65
C ALA A 486 -13.02 27.52 0.05
N TYR A 487 -14.30 27.62 0.38
CA TYR A 487 -15.20 28.64 -0.16
C TYR A 487 -16.06 29.26 0.93
N LEU A 488 -16.25 30.59 0.85
CA LEU A 488 -17.43 31.21 1.43
C LEU A 488 -18.57 31.17 0.41
N THR A 489 -19.75 30.73 0.80
CA THR A 489 -20.90 30.61 -0.09
C THR A 489 -22.11 31.40 0.42
N VAL A 490 -22.90 31.92 -0.52
CA VAL A 490 -24.24 32.47 -0.25
C VAL A 490 -25.24 31.76 -1.15
N ASN A 491 -26.23 31.13 -0.54
CA ASN A 491 -27.21 30.26 -1.24
C ASN A 491 -26.54 29.18 -2.12
N GLY A 492 -25.42 28.62 -1.65
CA GLY A 492 -24.67 27.59 -2.33
C GLY A 492 -23.71 28.08 -3.43
N THR A 493 -23.68 29.36 -3.72
CA THR A 493 -22.77 29.95 -4.72
C THR A 493 -21.59 30.61 -4.02
N SER A 494 -20.36 30.37 -4.50
CA SER A 494 -19.15 31.01 -3.94
C SER A 494 -19.18 32.51 -4.12
N VAL A 495 -18.70 33.25 -3.12
CA VAL A 495 -18.56 34.72 -3.15
C VAL A 495 -17.11 35.10 -2.93
N GLU A 496 -16.73 36.25 -3.54
CA GLU A 496 -15.38 36.78 -3.45
C GLU A 496 -15.02 37.17 -2.02
N THR A 497 -13.81 36.80 -1.60
CA THR A 497 -13.20 37.18 -0.34
C THR A 497 -11.82 37.82 -0.61
N ASN A 498 -11.25 38.50 0.38
CA ASN A 498 -9.88 39.03 0.27
C ASN A 498 -8.80 37.95 0.13
N LEU A 499 -9.15 36.68 0.37
CA LEU A 499 -8.24 35.49 0.33
C LEU A 499 -8.48 34.60 -0.90
N SER A 500 -9.61 34.81 -1.60
CA SER A 500 -10.01 33.90 -2.68
C SER A 500 -9.35 34.25 -4.02
N THR A 501 -9.25 33.22 -4.87
CA THR A 501 -8.80 33.31 -6.26
C THR A 501 -9.81 32.66 -7.20
N THR A 502 -9.80 33.07 -8.48
CA THR A 502 -10.50 32.38 -9.57
C THR A 502 -9.55 31.60 -10.45
N THR A 503 -8.26 31.50 -10.10
CA THR A 503 -7.28 30.65 -10.79
C THR A 503 -7.70 29.20 -10.71
N ASN A 504 -7.67 28.50 -11.83
CA ASN A 504 -8.16 27.12 -11.94
C ASN A 504 -7.28 26.30 -12.89
N PRO A 505 -6.01 26.08 -12.55
CA PRO A 505 -5.06 25.44 -13.46
C PRO A 505 -5.39 23.98 -13.77
N PHE A 506 -6.03 23.28 -12.83
CA PHE A 506 -6.34 21.86 -12.93
C PHE A 506 -7.86 21.55 -13.02
N GLY A 507 -8.70 22.58 -13.14
CA GLY A 507 -10.15 22.40 -13.29
C GLY A 507 -10.93 22.21 -11.99
N GLN A 508 -10.28 22.28 -10.82
CA GLN A 508 -10.83 21.95 -9.51
C GLN A 508 -11.43 23.13 -8.74
N ASN A 509 -11.24 24.36 -9.22
CA ASN A 509 -11.81 25.55 -8.57
C ASN A 509 -13.22 25.85 -9.09
N PHE A 510 -14.22 25.74 -8.22
CA PHE A 510 -15.65 25.98 -8.53
C PHE A 510 -16.08 27.45 -8.35
N GLY A 511 -15.14 28.41 -8.39
CA GLY A 511 -15.44 29.83 -8.33
C GLY A 511 -14.41 30.64 -7.56
N TYR A 512 -14.82 31.36 -6.51
CA TYR A 512 -13.94 32.12 -5.63
C TYR A 512 -13.35 31.23 -4.55
N GLY A 513 -12.36 30.37 -4.88
CA GLY A 513 -11.74 29.41 -3.98
C GLY A 513 -10.57 30.00 -3.19
N ILE A 514 -10.39 29.54 -1.95
CA ILE A 514 -9.22 29.80 -1.11
C ILE A 514 -8.35 28.55 -1.17
N THR A 515 -7.10 28.68 -1.52
CA THR A 515 -6.12 27.59 -1.66
C THR A 515 -4.78 28.06 -1.10
N ASP A 516 -3.73 27.18 -1.05
CA ASP A 516 -2.44 27.50 -0.45
C ASP A 516 -2.51 27.49 1.10
N ASN A 517 -1.67 28.24 1.79
CA ASN A 517 -1.61 28.24 3.25
C ASN A 517 -1.51 29.65 3.85
N SER A 518 -1.96 29.77 5.09
CA SER A 518 -1.87 31.02 5.87
C SER A 518 -0.54 31.20 6.62
N GLY A 519 0.47 30.34 6.35
CA GLY A 519 1.74 30.32 7.06
C GLY A 519 1.62 29.86 8.52
N GLY A 520 0.57 29.09 8.85
CA GLY A 520 0.27 28.63 10.21
C GLY A 520 -0.34 29.68 11.13
N ALA A 521 -0.60 30.90 10.61
CA ALA A 521 -1.17 32.00 11.37
C ALA A 521 -2.67 32.17 11.12
N TRP A 522 -3.39 32.66 12.12
CA TRP A 522 -4.75 33.15 11.94
C TRP A 522 -4.73 34.48 11.19
N VAL A 523 -5.48 34.56 10.09
CA VAL A 523 -5.59 35.77 9.22
C VAL A 523 -7.05 36.20 9.11
N ASP A 524 -7.25 37.48 8.70
CA ASP A 524 -8.60 38.01 8.50
C ASP A 524 -9.16 37.59 7.14
N LEU A 525 -10.33 36.96 7.15
CA LEU A 525 -11.17 36.75 5.99
C LEU A 525 -12.24 37.85 5.97
N THR A 526 -12.43 38.52 4.84
CA THR A 526 -13.47 39.53 4.66
C THR A 526 -14.19 39.35 3.33
N ALA A 527 -15.52 39.57 3.33
CA ALA A 527 -16.34 39.52 2.11
C ALA A 527 -17.40 40.61 2.11
N ASP A 528 -17.64 41.25 0.95
CA ASP A 528 -18.75 42.18 0.74
C ASP A 528 -20.03 41.44 0.37
N LEU A 529 -21.05 41.54 1.21
CA LEU A 529 -22.35 40.93 1.02
C LEU A 529 -23.45 41.92 0.62
N SER A 530 -23.07 43.13 0.16
CA SER A 530 -24.00 44.22 -0.17
C SER A 530 -25.05 43.82 -1.22
N SER A 531 -24.72 42.93 -2.15
CA SER A 531 -25.67 42.43 -3.16
C SER A 531 -26.83 41.61 -2.56
N PHE A 532 -26.70 41.18 -1.32
CA PHE A 532 -27.70 40.37 -0.60
C PHE A 532 -28.34 41.18 0.56
N ALA A 533 -28.12 42.49 0.65
CA ALA A 533 -28.61 43.34 1.74
C ALA A 533 -30.13 43.21 1.93
N GLY A 534 -30.58 43.00 3.18
CA GLY A 534 -31.98 42.86 3.54
C GLY A 534 -32.64 41.57 3.11
N GLN A 535 -31.91 40.63 2.47
CA GLN A 535 -32.42 39.32 2.06
C GLN A 535 -32.21 38.30 3.15
N THR A 536 -33.08 37.29 3.19
CA THR A 536 -32.81 36.04 3.93
C THR A 536 -32.03 35.10 3.02
N VAL A 537 -30.83 34.73 3.45
CA VAL A 537 -29.88 33.93 2.68
C VAL A 537 -29.36 32.80 3.54
N THR A 538 -28.83 31.78 2.89
CA THR A 538 -28.02 30.73 3.53
C THR A 538 -26.54 31.08 3.33
N ILE A 539 -25.86 31.46 4.42
CA ILE A 539 -24.41 31.59 4.46
C ILE A 539 -23.81 30.23 4.67
N GLY A 540 -22.75 29.89 3.96
CA GLY A 540 -22.06 28.62 4.11
C GLY A 540 -20.55 28.72 3.92
N PHE A 541 -19.85 27.79 4.52
CA PHE A 541 -18.46 27.49 4.20
C PHE A 541 -18.41 26.08 3.63
N ARG A 542 -17.63 25.89 2.58
CA ARG A 542 -17.43 24.60 1.91
C ARG A 542 -15.95 24.34 1.82
N TYR A 543 -15.53 23.13 2.10
CA TYR A 543 -14.19 22.63 1.85
C TYR A 543 -14.27 21.42 0.93
N TRP A 544 -13.65 21.55 -0.24
CA TRP A 544 -13.61 20.53 -1.26
C TRP A 544 -12.16 20.11 -1.49
N THR A 545 -11.89 18.80 -1.51
CA THR A 545 -10.58 18.22 -1.77
C THR A 545 -10.64 17.20 -2.89
N ASP A 546 -9.54 17.08 -3.63
CA ASP A 546 -9.38 16.05 -4.63
C ASP A 546 -9.00 14.68 -4.03
N GLY A 547 -8.46 13.76 -4.84
CA GLY A 547 -8.18 12.38 -4.45
C GLY A 547 -6.81 12.15 -3.80
N ALA A 548 -5.96 13.17 -3.67
CA ALA A 548 -4.58 13.03 -3.19
C ALA A 548 -4.14 14.18 -2.29
N VAL A 549 -3.10 13.96 -1.49
CA VAL A 549 -2.41 14.96 -0.66
C VAL A 549 -3.34 15.70 0.33
N ALA A 550 -3.77 14.98 1.37
CA ALA A 550 -4.56 15.58 2.45
C ALA A 550 -3.73 16.53 3.31
N ASN A 551 -3.93 17.81 3.14
CA ASN A 551 -3.39 18.87 4.01
C ASN A 551 -4.25 19.07 5.28
N PRO A 552 -3.76 19.80 6.32
CA PRO A 552 -4.50 20.06 7.56
C PRO A 552 -5.90 20.63 7.40
N GLY A 553 -6.19 21.37 6.32
CA GLY A 553 -7.53 21.84 6.00
C GLY A 553 -7.79 23.31 6.40
N PHE A 554 -9.07 23.64 6.62
CA PHE A 554 -9.56 24.99 6.82
C PHE A 554 -10.20 25.16 8.21
N PHE A 555 -9.74 26.16 8.94
CA PHE A 555 -10.12 26.46 10.32
C PHE A 555 -10.73 27.86 10.38
N MET A 556 -11.78 28.04 11.19
CA MET A 556 -12.48 29.31 11.33
C MET A 556 -12.86 29.61 12.78
N ASP A 557 -12.76 30.89 13.10
CA ASP A 557 -13.15 31.43 14.41
C ASP A 557 -13.68 32.87 14.24
N ASP A 558 -14.30 33.44 15.27
CA ASP A 558 -14.75 34.83 15.32
C ASP A 558 -15.51 35.26 14.06
N ILE A 559 -16.49 34.48 13.61
CA ILE A 559 -17.32 34.79 12.43
C ILE A 559 -18.33 35.87 12.79
N ALA A 560 -18.30 37.00 12.10
CA ALA A 560 -19.20 38.12 12.32
C ALA A 560 -19.78 38.65 11.00
N ILE A 561 -21.04 39.15 11.09
CA ILE A 561 -21.70 39.85 10.01
C ILE A 561 -22.11 41.23 10.54
N SER A 562 -21.86 42.30 9.78
CA SER A 562 -22.18 43.68 10.15
C SER A 562 -23.60 43.82 10.74
N GLY A 563 -23.68 44.30 11.98
CA GLY A 563 -24.96 44.47 12.70
C GLY A 563 -25.59 43.20 13.25
N GLN A 564 -24.92 42.04 13.15
CA GLN A 564 -25.30 40.76 13.75
C GLN A 564 -24.41 40.46 14.94
N SER A 565 -24.85 39.52 15.79
CA SER A 565 -24.03 39.03 16.90
C SER A 565 -22.78 38.34 16.39
N LEU A 566 -21.67 38.50 17.08
CA LEU A 566 -20.45 37.77 16.86
C LEU A 566 -20.71 36.26 17.16
N ASP A 567 -20.17 35.43 16.30
CA ASP A 567 -20.08 33.97 16.50
C ASP A 567 -18.62 33.64 16.79
N ASP A 568 -18.29 33.52 18.06
CA ASP A 568 -16.95 33.24 18.58
C ASP A 568 -16.69 31.74 18.77
N ALA A 569 -17.52 30.89 18.19
CA ALA A 569 -17.52 29.43 18.32
C ALA A 569 -17.70 28.90 19.78
N GLU A 570 -17.80 29.75 20.82
CA GLU A 570 -17.95 29.30 22.22
C GLU A 570 -19.34 28.69 22.52
N THR A 571 -20.31 29.02 21.68
CA THR A 571 -21.63 28.39 21.69
C THR A 571 -22.02 28.02 20.25
N ASP A 572 -22.79 26.94 20.06
CA ASP A 572 -23.30 26.62 18.72
C ASP A 572 -24.52 27.52 18.40
N PRO A 573 -24.38 28.46 17.44
CA PRO A 573 -25.47 29.36 17.06
C PRO A 573 -26.46 28.72 16.08
N GLY A 574 -26.40 27.41 15.83
CA GLY A 574 -27.30 26.67 14.97
C GLY A 574 -26.81 26.55 13.52
N TRP A 575 -25.54 26.28 13.31
CA TRP A 575 -25.03 25.83 12.02
C TRP A 575 -25.51 24.41 11.70
N ALA A 576 -25.80 24.13 10.45
CA ALA A 576 -25.99 22.78 9.93
C ALA A 576 -24.64 22.28 9.39
N TYR A 577 -24.16 21.18 9.95
CA TYR A 577 -22.85 20.63 9.60
C TYR A 577 -23.02 19.40 8.69
N ASN A 578 -22.18 19.33 7.67
CA ASN A 578 -21.90 18.16 6.87
C ASN A 578 -20.39 18.08 6.72
N GLY A 579 -19.73 17.25 7.56
CA GLY A 579 -18.28 17.12 7.58
C GLY A 579 -17.51 18.19 8.37
N PHE A 580 -17.99 19.43 8.45
CA PHE A 580 -17.45 20.40 9.40
C PHE A 580 -17.82 20.04 10.84
N ILE A 581 -16.94 20.38 11.76
CA ILE A 581 -17.17 20.21 13.19
C ILE A 581 -16.80 21.47 13.97
N ARG A 582 -17.46 21.68 15.10
CA ARG A 582 -17.04 22.60 16.14
C ARG A 582 -16.20 21.82 17.15
N THR A 583 -14.94 22.23 17.37
CA THR A 583 -14.00 21.50 18.21
C THR A 583 -13.08 22.43 18.99
N GLY A 584 -12.42 21.91 20.01
CA GLY A 584 -11.29 22.55 20.66
C GLY A 584 -9.95 22.20 19.97
N SER A 585 -8.86 22.22 20.71
CA SER A 585 -7.51 21.97 20.19
C SER A 585 -7.27 20.53 19.71
N THR A 586 -8.22 19.62 19.96
CA THR A 586 -8.16 18.22 19.53
C THR A 586 -9.47 17.79 18.87
N VAL A 587 -9.36 16.86 17.92
CA VAL A 587 -10.50 16.14 17.30
C VAL A 587 -10.39 14.67 17.64
N THR A 588 -11.50 14.08 18.10
CA THR A 588 -11.61 12.63 18.28
C THR A 588 -12.22 12.01 17.04
N LEU A 589 -11.49 11.16 16.35
CA LEU A 589 -11.98 10.35 15.24
C LEU A 589 -12.15 8.90 15.69
N SER A 590 -13.20 8.25 15.16
CA SER A 590 -13.51 6.85 15.43
C SER A 590 -13.06 6.00 14.24
N PHE A 591 -12.33 4.94 14.55
CA PHE A 591 -11.75 4.03 13.55
C PHE A 591 -12.24 2.61 13.75
N PHE A 592 -12.55 1.93 12.65
CA PHE A 592 -12.88 0.52 12.66
C PHE A 592 -11.67 -0.30 13.09
N ASN A 593 -11.90 -1.35 13.89
CA ASN A 593 -10.89 -2.32 14.22
C ASN A 593 -11.49 -3.71 14.52
N ALA A 594 -10.69 -4.75 14.28
CA ALA A 594 -11.15 -6.13 14.42
C ALA A 594 -9.98 -7.09 14.67
N TYR A 595 -10.26 -8.26 15.22
CA TYR A 595 -9.36 -9.40 15.14
C TYR A 595 -9.77 -10.31 13.99
N PHE A 596 -8.77 -10.75 13.20
CA PHE A 596 -8.92 -11.84 12.25
C PHE A 596 -8.17 -13.05 12.79
N ALA A 597 -8.78 -14.23 12.71
CA ALA A 597 -8.13 -15.47 13.12
C ALA A 597 -8.30 -16.52 12.04
N GLU A 598 -7.20 -17.15 11.68
CA GLU A 598 -7.12 -18.15 10.61
C GLU A 598 -6.32 -19.38 11.04
N PHE A 599 -6.67 -20.54 10.49
CA PHE A 599 -5.94 -21.78 10.75
C PHE A 599 -4.90 -22.03 9.67
N ARG A 600 -3.64 -21.65 9.95
CA ARG A 600 -2.48 -21.91 9.08
C ARG A 600 -2.05 -23.35 9.22
N THR A 601 -1.73 -23.99 8.09
CA THR A 601 -1.33 -25.40 8.03
C THR A 601 -0.26 -25.58 6.95
N TYR A 602 0.36 -26.77 6.85
CA TYR A 602 1.29 -27.08 5.78
C TYR A 602 0.56 -27.79 4.61
N LYS A 603 -0.49 -27.15 4.05
CA LYS A 603 -1.29 -27.67 2.93
C LYS A 603 -1.28 -26.71 1.76
N GLY A 604 -1.22 -27.25 0.53
CA GLY A 604 -1.20 -26.44 -0.67
C GLY A 604 0.00 -25.51 -0.69
N TYR A 605 -0.21 -24.24 -1.03
CA TYR A 605 0.87 -23.25 -0.95
C TYR A 605 1.31 -22.95 0.48
N ASP A 606 0.47 -23.15 1.49
CA ASP A 606 0.83 -23.00 2.92
C ASP A 606 1.95 -23.99 3.37
N ASP A 607 2.27 -25.05 2.60
CA ASP A 607 3.44 -25.87 2.90
C ASP A 607 4.76 -25.08 2.74
N GLY A 608 4.72 -23.97 2.00
CA GLY A 608 5.80 -22.98 1.92
C GLY A 608 6.21 -22.43 3.27
N LEU A 609 5.30 -22.30 4.24
CA LEU A 609 5.64 -21.92 5.61
C LEU A 609 6.61 -22.90 6.30
N ARG A 610 6.68 -24.13 5.83
CA ARG A 610 7.59 -25.14 6.36
C ARG A 610 8.98 -25.08 5.74
N THR A 611 9.08 -24.71 4.47
CA THR A 611 10.32 -24.84 3.68
C THR A 611 10.82 -23.50 3.14
N GLY A 612 9.96 -22.50 3.04
CA GLY A 612 10.25 -21.22 2.39
C GLY A 612 10.89 -20.15 3.28
N PRO A 613 10.53 -20.01 4.58
CA PRO A 613 11.17 -19.03 5.44
C PRO A 613 12.67 -19.27 5.59
N TYR A 614 13.45 -18.18 5.62
CA TYR A 614 14.89 -18.29 5.64
C TYR A 614 15.57 -17.16 6.45
N ASN A 615 16.84 -17.38 6.75
CA ASN A 615 17.73 -16.44 7.44
C ASN A 615 19.09 -16.38 6.77
N PHE A 616 19.67 -15.18 6.66
CA PHE A 616 21.07 -14.96 6.27
C PHE A 616 21.96 -15.10 7.48
N GLY A 617 22.46 -16.31 7.74
CA GLY A 617 23.21 -16.62 8.95
C GLY A 617 24.70 -16.31 8.92
N PHE A 618 25.28 -16.04 7.75
CA PHE A 618 26.73 -16.02 7.50
C PHE A 618 27.23 -14.69 6.94
N LEU A 619 26.65 -13.57 7.39
CA LEU A 619 26.98 -12.22 6.90
C LEU A 619 28.45 -11.81 7.14
N ASP A 620 29.13 -12.42 8.12
CA ASP A 620 30.54 -12.27 8.40
C ASP A 620 31.46 -13.02 7.41
N ASN A 621 30.89 -13.86 6.53
CA ASN A 621 31.61 -14.61 5.53
C ASN A 621 31.20 -14.19 4.10
N PRO A 622 31.99 -13.32 3.44
CA PRO A 622 31.63 -12.83 2.10
C PRO A 622 31.48 -13.94 1.03
N ALA A 623 32.03 -15.13 1.26
CA ALA A 623 31.85 -16.25 0.34
C ALA A 623 30.45 -16.90 0.48
N LEU A 624 29.67 -16.59 1.51
CA LEU A 624 28.33 -17.09 1.77
C LEU A 624 27.30 -15.95 1.82
N GLY A 625 27.58 -14.84 1.17
CA GLY A 625 26.65 -13.71 1.10
C GLY A 625 25.28 -14.08 0.52
N ASN A 626 25.27 -14.96 -0.47
CA ASN A 626 24.07 -15.47 -1.12
C ASN A 626 23.63 -16.84 -0.58
N TRP A 627 23.92 -17.12 0.70
CA TRP A 627 23.56 -18.38 1.33
C TRP A 627 22.58 -18.18 2.49
N VAL A 628 21.42 -18.84 2.40
CA VAL A 628 20.39 -18.78 3.44
C VAL A 628 20.17 -20.14 4.09
N GLU A 629 19.73 -20.09 5.35
CA GLU A 629 19.26 -21.23 6.14
C GLU A 629 17.74 -21.21 6.16
N HIS A 630 17.08 -22.31 5.84
CA HIS A 630 15.64 -22.44 5.94
C HIS A 630 15.20 -22.91 7.32
N PHE A 631 14.07 -22.39 7.82
CA PHE A 631 13.45 -22.78 9.07
C PHE A 631 11.91 -22.70 8.95
N PRO A 632 11.14 -23.53 9.68
CA PRO A 632 9.69 -23.50 9.56
C PRO A 632 9.07 -22.35 10.34
N TYR A 633 7.98 -21.77 9.81
CA TYR A 633 6.97 -21.06 10.57
C TYR A 633 5.97 -22.08 11.11
N GLN A 634 5.63 -21.98 12.38
CA GLN A 634 4.81 -22.98 13.06
C GLN A 634 3.35 -22.92 12.62
N ASP A 635 2.75 -24.06 12.30
CA ASP A 635 1.32 -24.14 12.00
C ASP A 635 0.46 -23.95 13.27
N GLY A 636 -0.77 -23.45 13.11
CA GLY A 636 -1.67 -23.18 14.23
C GLY A 636 -2.70 -22.10 13.94
N LEU A 637 -3.28 -21.54 14.99
CA LEU A 637 -4.20 -20.41 14.89
C LEU A 637 -3.40 -19.10 14.88
N LEU A 638 -3.32 -18.45 13.74
CA LEU A 638 -2.75 -17.11 13.63
C LEU A 638 -3.85 -16.08 13.91
N VAL A 639 -3.58 -15.16 14.82
CA VAL A 639 -4.49 -14.06 15.16
C VAL A 639 -3.85 -12.76 14.73
N TRP A 640 -4.61 -11.95 13.99
CA TRP A 640 -4.21 -10.64 13.51
C TRP A 640 -5.03 -9.54 14.16
N TYR A 641 -4.43 -8.40 14.39
CA TYR A 641 -5.12 -7.17 14.76
C TYR A 641 -5.16 -6.21 13.58
N TYR A 642 -6.37 -5.88 13.13
CA TYR A 642 -6.65 -4.91 12.08
C TYR A 642 -7.09 -3.60 12.71
N ASP A 643 -6.42 -2.49 12.39
CA ASP A 643 -6.59 -1.19 13.01
C ASP A 643 -6.53 -0.08 11.97
N THR A 644 -7.70 0.37 11.50
CA THR A 644 -7.79 1.40 10.46
C THR A 644 -7.40 2.81 10.93
N SER A 645 -6.96 2.97 12.17
CA SER A 645 -6.34 4.23 12.61
C SER A 645 -4.91 4.41 12.08
N PHE A 646 -4.38 3.40 11.39
CA PHE A 646 -3.12 3.41 10.65
C PHE A 646 -3.39 3.07 9.19
N GLU A 647 -2.64 3.66 8.28
CA GLU A 647 -2.73 3.42 6.83
C GLU A 647 -1.69 2.39 6.37
N ASP A 648 -0.68 2.11 7.20
CA ASP A 648 0.45 1.25 6.91
C ASP A 648 0.89 0.42 8.13
N ASN A 649 1.93 -0.40 7.94
CA ASN A 649 2.58 -1.18 8.99
C ASN A 649 3.93 -0.58 9.46
N ASN A 650 4.15 0.70 9.32
CA ASN A 650 5.38 1.41 9.67
C ASN A 650 5.51 1.61 11.20
N VAL A 651 5.52 0.52 11.96
CA VAL A 651 5.38 0.51 13.43
C VAL A 651 6.39 1.42 14.12
N GLY A 652 7.66 1.39 13.70
CA GLY A 652 8.71 2.22 14.30
C GLY A 652 8.52 3.71 13.99
N ALA A 653 8.15 4.05 12.76
CA ALA A 653 7.86 5.43 12.36
C ALA A 653 6.60 5.94 13.06
N ASN A 654 5.55 5.12 13.16
CA ASN A 654 4.32 5.43 13.86
C ASN A 654 4.58 5.68 15.36
N CYS A 655 5.42 4.84 16.00
CA CYS A 655 5.85 5.07 17.39
C CYS A 655 6.62 6.37 17.56
N ALA A 656 7.53 6.70 16.65
CA ALA A 656 8.27 7.96 16.67
C ALA A 656 7.33 9.17 16.50
N GLY A 657 6.22 9.01 15.74
CA GLY A 657 5.12 9.97 15.62
C GLY A 657 4.19 10.03 16.85
N GLY A 658 4.45 9.24 17.90
CA GLY A 658 3.70 9.24 19.16
C GLY A 658 2.49 8.29 19.18
N ARG A 659 2.28 7.51 18.13
CA ARG A 659 1.18 6.53 18.02
C ARG A 659 1.75 5.19 17.58
N CYS A 660 1.96 4.27 18.54
CA CYS A 660 2.48 2.95 18.23
C CYS A 660 1.40 2.03 17.65
N GLY A 661 1.74 1.28 16.61
CA GLY A 661 0.89 0.31 15.95
C GLY A 661 1.05 0.30 14.44
N GLY A 662 0.23 -0.47 13.75
CA GLY A 662 0.15 -0.58 12.30
C GLY A 662 -1.22 -1.07 11.85
N LEU A 663 -1.47 -1.03 10.57
CA LEU A 663 -2.76 -1.37 9.94
C LEU A 663 -3.18 -2.83 10.20
N TYR A 664 -2.24 -3.77 10.03
CA TYR A 664 -2.55 -5.20 10.11
C TYR A 664 -1.34 -6.00 10.60
N LEU A 665 -1.36 -6.37 11.86
CA LEU A 665 -0.22 -7.00 12.53
C LEU A 665 -0.60 -8.33 13.16
N PRO A 666 0.23 -9.40 13.02
CA PRO A 666 -0.01 -10.67 13.71
C PRO A 666 0.30 -10.53 15.20
N VAL A 667 -0.51 -11.19 16.02
CA VAL A 667 -0.28 -11.29 17.45
C VAL A 667 0.58 -12.50 17.73
N ASP A 668 1.77 -12.27 18.27
CA ASP A 668 2.71 -13.34 18.60
C ASP A 668 2.25 -14.13 19.83
N ALA A 669 2.00 -15.43 19.65
CA ALA A 669 1.62 -16.33 20.76
C ALA A 669 2.73 -16.49 21.80
N HIS A 670 3.98 -16.22 21.44
CA HIS A 670 5.17 -16.34 22.28
C HIS A 670 5.99 -15.02 22.22
N PRO A 671 5.45 -13.91 22.74
CA PRO A 671 5.92 -12.57 22.44
C PRO A 671 7.25 -12.17 23.08
N ASP A 672 7.90 -13.06 23.83
CA ASP A 672 9.20 -12.75 24.43
C ASP A 672 10.26 -12.51 23.34
N LEU A 673 10.91 -11.34 23.36
CA LEU A 673 11.88 -10.95 22.36
C LEU A 673 13.06 -11.92 22.29
N MET A 674 13.31 -12.49 21.11
CA MET A 674 14.46 -13.31 20.82
C MET A 674 15.68 -12.42 20.57
N LEU A 675 16.81 -12.74 21.20
CA LEU A 675 18.06 -11.99 21.06
C LEU A 675 19.07 -12.76 20.21
N ARG A 676 19.73 -12.05 19.32
CA ARG A 676 20.79 -12.56 18.44
C ARG A 676 21.99 -13.06 19.25
N PRO A 677 22.61 -14.17 18.84
CA PRO A 677 23.71 -14.77 19.60
C PRO A 677 25.04 -14.00 19.48
N ASP A 678 25.21 -13.21 18.42
CA ASP A 678 26.45 -12.51 18.12
C ASP A 678 26.63 -11.21 18.90
N ASN A 679 25.54 -10.46 19.17
CA ASN A 679 25.61 -9.12 19.72
C ASN A 679 24.56 -8.79 20.80
N GLY A 680 23.57 -9.69 21.03
CA GLY A 680 22.51 -9.50 22.02
C GLY A 680 21.42 -8.49 21.62
N GLN A 681 21.37 -8.05 20.35
CA GLN A 681 20.25 -7.28 19.81
C GLN A 681 19.08 -8.21 19.47
N VAL A 682 17.88 -7.65 19.29
CA VAL A 682 16.72 -8.44 18.86
C VAL A 682 16.94 -9.02 17.47
N TRP A 683 16.36 -10.19 17.23
CA TRP A 683 16.28 -10.75 15.90
C TRP A 683 15.36 -9.88 15.01
N ARG A 684 15.60 -9.96 13.70
CA ARG A 684 14.68 -9.38 12.69
C ARG A 684 13.28 -9.96 12.87
N PRO A 685 12.24 -9.20 12.50
CA PRO A 685 10.85 -9.62 12.64
C PRO A 685 10.55 -10.98 12.00
N ARG A 686 11.11 -11.28 10.83
CA ARG A 686 10.92 -12.58 10.15
C ARG A 686 11.41 -13.78 10.94
N VAL A 687 12.38 -13.61 11.83
CA VAL A 687 12.84 -14.68 12.73
C VAL A 687 11.99 -14.68 13.99
N GLN A 688 11.74 -13.52 14.58
CA GLN A 688 10.97 -13.37 15.81
C GLN A 688 9.56 -13.98 15.70
N SER A 689 8.89 -13.79 14.56
CA SER A 689 7.47 -14.16 14.37
C SER A 689 7.24 -15.62 13.94
N TYR A 690 8.26 -16.49 13.92
CA TYR A 690 8.14 -17.85 13.42
C TYR A 690 7.12 -18.72 14.19
N ASP A 691 6.91 -18.46 15.48
CA ASP A 691 6.03 -19.20 16.39
C ASP A 691 4.85 -18.37 16.90
N SER A 692 4.40 -17.40 16.09
CA SER A 692 3.28 -16.50 16.43
C SER A 692 1.91 -17.21 16.52
N THR A 693 1.80 -18.46 16.14
CA THR A 693 0.52 -19.20 16.18
C THR A 693 0.16 -19.71 17.57
N PHE A 694 -1.14 -19.59 17.91
CA PHE A 694 -1.73 -20.24 19.09
C PHE A 694 -2.05 -21.70 18.79
N GLY A 695 -1.61 -22.62 19.65
CA GLY A 695 -1.73 -24.04 19.37
C GLY A 695 -1.74 -24.93 20.61
N LEU A 696 -1.91 -26.26 20.37
CA LEU A 696 -1.95 -27.28 21.40
C LEU A 696 -0.59 -27.99 21.56
N GLU A 697 0.36 -27.67 20.73
CA GLU A 697 1.70 -28.27 20.70
C GLU A 697 2.74 -27.29 21.22
N LYS A 698 3.90 -27.77 21.61
CA LYS A 698 5.06 -26.93 21.92
C LYS A 698 5.57 -26.27 20.64
N THR A 699 6.22 -25.12 20.79
CA THR A 699 6.87 -24.48 19.64
C THR A 699 7.97 -25.37 19.08
N ASP A 700 8.14 -25.31 17.76
CA ASP A 700 9.24 -25.97 17.08
C ASP A 700 10.59 -25.43 17.57
N VAL A 701 11.60 -26.26 17.55
CA VAL A 701 12.97 -25.83 17.85
C VAL A 701 13.66 -25.51 16.53
N VAL A 702 14.06 -24.26 16.37
CA VAL A 702 14.84 -23.77 15.24
C VAL A 702 16.25 -23.40 15.69
N CYS A 703 17.27 -23.86 14.95
CA CYS A 703 18.66 -23.49 15.22
C CYS A 703 19.15 -22.62 14.06
N LEU A 704 19.56 -21.40 14.35
CA LEU A 704 19.90 -20.38 13.35
C LEU A 704 21.27 -19.79 13.66
N HIS A 705 21.99 -19.47 12.59
CA HIS A 705 23.23 -18.70 12.69
C HIS A 705 22.97 -17.19 12.54
N MET A 706 23.81 -16.42 13.18
CA MET A 706 24.01 -14.99 12.89
C MET A 706 25.50 -14.69 13.04
N ASN A 707 26.09 -14.14 11.97
CA ASN A 707 27.54 -13.98 11.86
C ASN A 707 28.29 -15.27 12.25
N SER A 708 27.88 -16.39 11.65
CA SER A 708 28.41 -17.74 11.88
C SER A 708 28.30 -18.26 13.33
N VAL A 709 27.57 -17.58 14.22
CA VAL A 709 27.31 -18.04 15.59
C VAL A 709 25.93 -18.68 15.65
N GLU A 710 25.86 -19.98 15.98
CA GLU A 710 24.61 -20.74 16.07
C GLU A 710 23.95 -20.61 17.46
N GLN A 711 22.63 -20.45 17.46
CA GLN A 711 21.79 -20.63 18.65
C GLN A 711 20.44 -21.27 18.28
N CYS A 712 19.96 -22.11 19.20
CA CYS A 712 18.64 -22.71 19.06
C CYS A 712 17.60 -21.99 19.91
N TYR A 713 16.40 -21.81 19.34
CA TYR A 713 15.23 -21.15 19.95
C TYR A 713 14.05 -22.12 19.92
N GLY A 714 13.02 -21.86 20.73
CA GLY A 714 11.79 -22.62 20.73
C GLY A 714 11.73 -23.71 21.80
N GLY A 715 10.88 -24.72 21.58
CA GLY A 715 10.54 -25.73 22.59
C GLY A 715 9.72 -25.16 23.75
N LEU A 716 9.10 -24.00 23.56
CA LEU A 716 8.25 -23.33 24.53
C LEU A 716 6.95 -24.11 24.75
N PRO A 717 6.31 -24.00 25.93
CA PRO A 717 5.03 -24.66 26.17
C PRO A 717 3.95 -24.18 25.21
N ALA A 718 3.02 -25.09 24.86
CA ALA A 718 1.86 -24.74 24.06
C ALA A 718 1.08 -23.56 24.64
N ASN A 719 0.73 -22.60 23.79
CA ASN A 719 -0.18 -21.50 24.12
C ASN A 719 -1.48 -21.62 23.30
N PRO A 720 -2.53 -22.26 23.85
CA PRO A 720 -3.77 -22.47 23.09
C PRO A 720 -4.74 -21.27 23.15
N LYS A 721 -4.38 -20.15 23.79
CA LYS A 721 -5.33 -19.10 24.09
C LYS A 721 -4.77 -17.72 23.75
N PHE A 722 -5.37 -17.07 22.77
CA PHE A 722 -5.29 -15.63 22.64
C PHE A 722 -6.17 -14.96 23.70
N ASP A 723 -5.64 -13.91 24.37
CA ASP A 723 -6.34 -13.14 25.39
C ASP A 723 -5.87 -11.68 25.31
N ASP A 724 -6.71 -10.81 24.76
CA ASP A 724 -6.34 -9.43 24.49
C ASP A 724 -6.12 -8.56 25.73
N THR A 725 -6.38 -9.10 26.92
CA THR A 725 -6.03 -8.46 28.20
C THR A 725 -4.58 -8.71 28.61
N GLN A 726 -3.87 -9.60 27.90
CA GLN A 726 -2.43 -9.78 28.06
C GLN A 726 -1.67 -8.75 27.22
N SER A 727 -0.44 -8.47 27.62
CA SER A 727 0.42 -7.59 26.84
C SER A 727 1.12 -8.39 25.73
N TYR A 728 0.98 -7.91 24.51
CA TYR A 728 1.74 -8.35 23.34
C TYR A 728 2.58 -7.19 22.79
N TRP A 729 2.77 -6.17 23.60
CA TRP A 729 3.46 -4.96 23.25
C TRP A 729 4.78 -4.83 24.01
N PHE A 730 5.86 -4.63 23.29
CA PHE A 730 7.16 -4.21 23.77
C PHE A 730 7.48 -2.83 23.17
N PRO A 731 7.66 -1.80 24.00
CA PRO A 731 7.99 -0.47 23.50
C PRO A 731 9.37 -0.47 22.83
N PRO A 732 9.64 0.49 21.93
CA PRO A 732 10.94 0.66 21.34
C PRO A 732 12.05 0.76 22.41
N ASP A 733 13.16 0.03 22.22
CA ASP A 733 14.33 0.02 23.08
C ASP A 733 15.62 0.00 22.24
N ALA A 734 16.19 1.16 22.06
CA ALA A 734 17.42 1.34 21.28
C ALA A 734 18.63 0.58 21.85
N SER A 735 18.61 0.18 23.14
CA SER A 735 19.73 -0.57 23.75
C SER A 735 19.87 -1.99 23.19
N ILE A 736 18.79 -2.56 22.69
CA ILE A 736 18.73 -3.89 22.06
C ILE A 736 18.32 -3.80 20.58
N GLY A 737 18.29 -2.60 20.00
CA GLY A 737 17.90 -2.39 18.60
C GLY A 737 16.44 -2.68 18.28
N HIS A 738 15.52 -2.56 19.25
CA HIS A 738 14.10 -2.80 19.07
C HIS A 738 13.34 -1.50 18.76
N ASN A 739 12.59 -1.46 17.65
CA ASN A 739 11.81 -0.31 17.19
C ASN A 739 10.29 -0.50 17.35
N GLY A 740 9.84 -1.46 18.16
CA GLY A 740 8.43 -1.78 18.34
C GLY A 740 7.90 -2.84 17.35
N TRP A 741 8.66 -3.25 16.33
CA TRP A 741 8.26 -4.38 15.47
C TRP A 741 8.22 -5.69 16.26
N ALA A 742 7.62 -6.75 15.68
CA ALA A 742 7.35 -8.03 16.34
C ALA A 742 6.54 -7.90 17.63
N SER A 743 5.78 -6.81 17.77
CA SER A 743 4.87 -6.61 18.89
C SER A 743 3.67 -5.75 18.47
N VAL A 744 2.56 -5.87 19.20
CA VAL A 744 1.31 -5.21 18.81
C VAL A 744 0.56 -4.66 20.03
N PRO A 745 0.21 -3.38 20.07
CA PRO A 745 -0.63 -2.83 21.13
C PRO A 745 -2.11 -3.19 20.87
N LEU A 746 -2.71 -3.98 21.75
CA LEU A 746 -4.10 -4.40 21.64
C LEU A 746 -5.03 -3.53 22.49
N PRO A 747 -6.33 -3.39 22.12
CA PRO A 747 -7.29 -2.55 22.84
C PRO A 747 -7.71 -3.09 24.22
N GLY A 748 -7.49 -4.37 24.53
CA GLY A 748 -7.73 -4.94 25.85
C GLY A 748 -9.20 -4.98 26.26
N VAL A 749 -10.11 -5.27 25.32
CA VAL A 749 -11.57 -5.25 25.58
C VAL A 749 -12.13 -6.54 26.18
N GLY A 750 -11.27 -7.53 26.44
CA GLY A 750 -11.62 -8.80 27.10
C GLY A 750 -11.94 -9.94 26.14
N VAL A 751 -11.56 -9.84 24.87
CA VAL A 751 -11.74 -10.91 23.88
C VAL A 751 -10.73 -12.04 24.13
N THR A 752 -11.23 -13.28 24.11
CA THR A 752 -10.38 -14.47 24.11
C THR A 752 -10.78 -15.41 22.99
N ILE A 753 -9.77 -15.93 22.25
CA ILE A 753 -9.96 -16.97 21.24
C ILE A 753 -9.12 -18.17 21.66
N ARG A 754 -9.76 -19.32 21.90
CA ARG A 754 -9.08 -20.50 22.41
C ARG A 754 -9.18 -21.66 21.41
N VAL A 755 -8.05 -22.25 21.08
CA VAL A 755 -7.98 -23.53 20.39
C VAL A 755 -8.42 -24.64 21.35
N ALA A 756 -9.50 -25.32 21.00
CA ALA A 756 -10.05 -26.42 21.79
C ALA A 756 -9.59 -27.78 21.30
N SER A 757 -9.48 -27.95 19.98
CA SER A 757 -8.98 -29.18 19.36
C SER A 757 -8.59 -28.92 17.90
N VAL A 758 -7.68 -29.72 17.38
CA VAL A 758 -7.35 -29.83 15.96
C VAL A 758 -7.71 -31.24 15.52
N SER A 759 -8.33 -31.38 14.34
CA SER A 759 -8.63 -32.71 13.79
C SER A 759 -7.33 -33.44 13.43
N ALA A 760 -7.30 -34.77 13.60
CA ALA A 760 -6.10 -35.58 13.42
C ALA A 760 -5.41 -35.42 12.04
N GLN A 761 -6.12 -34.95 11.03
CA GLN A 761 -5.61 -34.72 9.66
C GLN A 761 -5.45 -33.23 9.36
N GLY A 762 -5.59 -32.33 10.35
CA GLY A 762 -5.52 -30.88 10.13
C GLY A 762 -6.62 -30.35 9.18
N ASN A 763 -7.79 -31.02 9.09
CA ASN A 763 -8.87 -30.58 8.21
C ASN A 763 -9.76 -29.48 8.81
N PHE A 764 -9.70 -29.31 10.12
CA PHE A 764 -10.31 -28.20 10.83
C PHE A 764 -9.72 -28.03 12.23
N MET A 765 -9.81 -26.85 12.73
CA MET A 765 -9.54 -26.46 14.13
C MET A 765 -10.84 -26.03 14.79
N GLN A 766 -11.13 -26.52 15.98
CA GLN A 766 -12.23 -26.03 16.81
C GLN A 766 -11.75 -24.88 17.68
N VAL A 767 -12.38 -23.73 17.56
CA VAL A 767 -12.07 -22.54 18.37
C VAL A 767 -13.27 -22.08 19.19
N HIS A 768 -12.99 -21.51 20.36
CA HIS A 768 -14.00 -20.93 21.25
C HIS A 768 -13.70 -19.45 21.42
N LEU A 769 -14.66 -18.61 21.02
CA LEU A 769 -14.67 -17.19 21.28
C LEU A 769 -15.40 -16.92 22.60
N ASN A 770 -14.81 -16.14 23.49
CA ASN A 770 -15.43 -15.65 24.72
C ASN A 770 -14.99 -14.21 25.02
N LYS A 771 -15.77 -13.58 25.89
CA LYS A 771 -15.42 -12.35 26.57
C LYS A 771 -15.32 -12.63 28.06
#